data_fdd3aefb0df9de38188e4c8e95e827ab
#
_entry.id   fdd3aefb0df9de38188e4c8e95e827ab
#
_cell.length_a   1.000
_cell.length_b   1.000
_cell.length_c   1.000
_cell.angle_alpha   90.00
_cell.angle_beta   90.00
_cell.angle_gamma   90.00
#
_symmetry.space_group_name_H-M   'P 1'
#
loop_
_entity.id
_entity.type
_entity.pdbx_description
1 polymer ?
#
loop_
_entity_poly.entity_id
_entity_poly.type
_entity_poly.pdbx_seq_one_letter_code
_entity_poly.pdbx_strand_id
1 'polypeptide(L)'
;MAEKKKRGERRRKKLRFPFLAFSVGGGVLRFSNFALSRFSESFPRIPPWRVDAGGFLLNLTSMIRKCLLPCGLAVASLFSTVTALFAAKPETRVRSEIPEKYRWDFSPIFPSWEAWEAAMKEMEGKMDAFAALKGSLGQGPEAVLKAYQAYDEIGMMQYKVYRYPQLQRDVDMKEQTIAGKFQRVGAVFAKFGTATAWFTPELLTIPQATMESWIAKTPALAPYKFGILDNYRQQAHVLDEKGERLLSFASRFNQTPTQTFQELSTTDIKFPKVTLSDGKEITLTPGVYQSVLLTNHLQADRATAFEAYLKTYAATANTYAAIYNGVMQRGWFTAQARNYGSTLEAALDGNNIPVNVVTNLVEAVRAGTAPLQRYAKLRKKLLGLETYHLYDGSIPIYQTDRKYPYDESTDLVIESVAPLGEDYTRQYRTFVSGGRIDVYENEGKRSGAYSAGVYGVGPYLLLNYNDTMDALYTFAHEAGHAMHTVLSYATQPFATADYTIFVAEVASTTNERFLLQKMLAQTNDPKERFLLLQHAVDAIVGTFYTQVLFADFELQAHRLVEQGEPVTAEVLNQIYLKLLQDYYGDAVTVDELYKFTWTRIPHFFNSPYYVYQYATCFASSAKLFKDMTTGSEASKQAATDRYLTLLKSGGNDHPMEQLRKAGVDLTQRETVQALVEQMDELVSQMEAEAAKIK
;
A
#
# COMPACT_ATOMS: atom_id res chain seq x y z
N MET A 1 -64.90 -16.87 -26.16
CA MET A 1 -64.33 -17.58 -27.33
C MET A 1 -62.82 -17.61 -27.11
N ALA A 2 -62.27 -18.62 -26.49
CA ALA A 2 -61.83 -19.89 -27.15
C ALA A 2 -60.75 -19.55 -28.21
N GLU A 3 -59.52 -20.03 -28.25
CA GLU A 3 -58.91 -21.29 -27.86
C GLU A 3 -57.41 -21.18 -28.03
N LYS A 4 -56.59 -21.67 -27.05
CA LYS A 4 -55.67 -22.81 -27.13
C LYS A 4 -54.54 -22.79 -28.19
N LYS A 5 -53.26 -22.85 -27.72
CA LYS A 5 -52.35 -24.03 -27.65
C LYS A 5 -50.92 -23.59 -27.33
N LYS A 6 -50.40 -23.97 -26.22
CA LYS A 6 -49.46 -25.05 -25.79
C LYS A 6 -48.10 -25.12 -26.52
N ARG A 7 -47.07 -25.13 -25.65
CA ARG A 7 -45.73 -25.76 -25.65
C ARG A 7 -44.54 -24.85 -25.98
N GLY A 8 -43.67 -24.72 -25.01
CA GLY A 8 -42.32 -25.14 -24.90
C GLY A 8 -41.57 -24.58 -23.69
N GLU A 9 -41.56 -25.33 -22.59
CA GLU A 9 -40.66 -25.08 -21.46
C GLU A 9 -39.22 -25.28 -21.88
N ARG A 10 -38.37 -24.28 -21.65
CA ARG A 10 -36.94 -24.48 -21.37
C ARG A 10 -36.58 -23.70 -20.12
N ARG A 11 -36.37 -24.46 -19.05
CA ARG A 11 -35.82 -23.99 -17.76
C ARG A 11 -34.45 -23.38 -17.98
N ARG A 12 -34.28 -22.08 -17.76
CA ARG A 12 -33.01 -21.45 -17.46
C ARG A 12 -32.92 -21.27 -15.94
N LYS A 13 -32.09 -22.09 -15.29
CA LYS A 13 -31.69 -21.89 -13.90
C LYS A 13 -30.91 -20.58 -13.82
N LYS A 14 -31.47 -19.56 -13.18
CA LYS A 14 -30.77 -18.39 -12.73
C LYS A 14 -30.02 -18.76 -11.44
N LEU A 15 -28.72 -18.87 -11.52
CA LEU A 15 -27.84 -18.84 -10.34
C LEU A 15 -27.88 -17.42 -9.75
N ARG A 16 -28.50 -17.31 -8.60
CA ARG A 16 -28.42 -16.08 -7.76
C ARG A 16 -27.21 -16.23 -6.86
N PHE A 17 -26.26 -15.35 -7.01
CA PHE A 17 -25.21 -15.13 -6.00
C PHE A 17 -25.67 -13.99 -5.07
N PRO A 18 -25.67 -14.19 -3.76
CA PRO A 18 -25.87 -13.08 -2.82
C PRO A 18 -24.53 -12.42 -2.53
N PHE A 19 -24.37 -11.16 -2.92
CA PHE A 19 -23.33 -10.29 -2.36
C PHE A 19 -23.83 -9.73 -1.03
N LEU A 20 -23.16 -10.07 0.04
CA LEU A 20 -23.36 -9.48 1.37
C LEU A 20 -22.25 -8.44 1.61
N ALA A 21 -22.67 -7.21 1.79
CA ALA A 21 -21.80 -6.14 2.27
C ALA A 21 -21.60 -6.30 3.77
N PHE A 22 -20.35 -6.24 4.23
CA PHE A 22 -20.01 -6.24 5.63
C PHE A 22 -19.84 -4.80 6.12
N SER A 23 -20.64 -4.42 7.09
CA SER A 23 -20.34 -3.36 8.02
C SER A 23 -20.09 -4.04 9.38
N VAL A 24 -18.86 -4.06 9.83
CA VAL A 24 -18.52 -4.53 11.17
C VAL A 24 -17.78 -3.39 11.86
N GLY A 25 -18.41 -2.84 12.89
CA GLY A 25 -17.75 -1.92 13.79
C GLY A 25 -16.77 -2.67 14.68
N GLY A 26 -15.62 -2.04 14.94
CA GLY A 26 -14.65 -2.47 15.95
C GLY A 26 -13.74 -3.62 15.50
N GLY A 27 -12.50 -3.32 15.13
CA GLY A 27 -11.40 -4.27 15.12
C GLY A 27 -11.42 -5.35 14.05
N VAL A 28 -11.81 -5.06 12.84
CA VAL A 28 -11.82 -6.03 11.74
C VAL A 28 -10.92 -5.58 10.61
N LEU A 29 -10.07 -6.52 10.24
CA LEU A 29 -9.27 -6.55 9.01
C LEU A 29 -9.93 -5.78 7.86
N ARG A 30 -9.55 -4.51 7.68
CA ARG A 30 -9.80 -3.78 6.44
C ARG A 30 -8.75 -4.21 5.44
N PHE A 31 -9.06 -5.22 4.64
CA PHE A 31 -8.27 -5.52 3.48
C PHE A 31 -8.44 -4.42 2.44
N SER A 32 -7.39 -3.65 2.21
CA SER A 32 -7.32 -2.82 1.03
C SER A 32 -7.24 -3.73 -0.19
N ASN A 33 -8.34 -3.89 -0.91
CA ASN A 33 -8.36 -4.53 -2.21
C ASN A 33 -7.67 -3.60 -3.21
N PHE A 34 -6.38 -3.78 -3.43
CA PHE A 34 -5.76 -3.41 -4.70
C PHE A 34 -6.27 -4.39 -5.75
N ALA A 35 -7.29 -3.98 -6.50
CA ALA A 35 -7.75 -4.71 -7.67
C ALA A 35 -6.73 -4.51 -8.79
N LEU A 36 -5.90 -5.50 -9.03
CA LEU A 36 -5.11 -5.59 -10.26
C LEU A 36 -5.92 -6.34 -11.31
N SER A 37 -6.05 -5.66 -12.45
CA SER A 37 -6.69 -6.10 -13.67
C SER A 37 -6.15 -7.44 -14.17
N ARG A 38 -7.08 -8.31 -14.52
CA ARG A 38 -6.83 -9.53 -15.31
C ARG A 38 -6.37 -9.14 -16.71
N PHE A 39 -5.23 -9.64 -17.12
CA PHE A 39 -4.93 -9.89 -18.53
C PHE A 39 -5.08 -11.39 -18.78
N SER A 40 -6.02 -11.78 -19.61
CA SER A 40 -6.03 -13.08 -20.27
C SER A 40 -6.27 -12.90 -21.76
N GLU A 41 -5.32 -13.42 -22.52
CA GLU A 41 -5.44 -14.13 -23.79
C GLU A 41 -5.82 -13.40 -25.07
N SER A 42 -4.85 -13.39 -25.97
CA SER A 42 -4.97 -13.98 -27.33
C SER A 42 -3.69 -13.77 -28.11
N PHE A 43 -2.86 -14.77 -28.27
CA PHE A 43 -1.90 -14.83 -29.36
C PHE A 43 -2.08 -16.10 -30.20
N PRO A 44 -2.05 -15.98 -31.54
CA PRO A 44 -2.25 -17.11 -32.44
C PRO A 44 -1.00 -17.97 -32.53
N ARG A 45 -1.21 -19.29 -32.64
CA ARG A 45 -0.17 -20.30 -32.83
C ARG A 45 0.53 -20.13 -34.18
N ILE A 46 1.85 -20.10 -34.17
CA ILE A 46 2.70 -20.26 -35.34
C ILE A 46 3.29 -21.70 -35.32
N PRO A 47 3.33 -22.42 -36.44
CA PRO A 47 3.69 -23.82 -36.49
C PRO A 47 5.22 -24.04 -36.41
N PRO A 48 5.69 -25.24 -36.01
CA PRO A 48 7.09 -25.51 -35.76
C PRO A 48 7.85 -25.79 -37.07
N TRP A 49 8.96 -25.13 -37.26
CA TRP A 49 9.96 -25.48 -38.28
C TRP A 49 10.90 -26.55 -37.73
N ARG A 50 10.92 -27.72 -38.41
CA ARG A 50 11.97 -28.72 -38.26
C ARG A 50 13.24 -28.17 -38.89
N VAL A 51 14.37 -28.29 -38.18
CA VAL A 51 15.71 -28.24 -38.78
C VAL A 51 16.45 -29.52 -38.37
N ASP A 52 16.86 -30.25 -39.38
CA ASP A 52 17.61 -31.50 -39.29
C ASP A 52 19.02 -31.27 -38.72
N ALA A 53 19.40 -32.14 -37.80
CA ALA A 53 20.77 -32.29 -37.32
C ALA A 53 21.57 -33.19 -38.28
N GLY A 54 22.61 -32.64 -38.85
CA GLY A 54 23.53 -33.45 -39.68
C GLY A 54 24.78 -32.68 -40.12
N GLY A 55 25.91 -32.94 -39.46
CA GLY A 55 27.21 -32.75 -40.06
C GLY A 55 27.98 -31.47 -39.67
N PHE A 56 28.78 -31.55 -38.62
CA PHE A 56 30.17 -31.03 -38.55
C PHE A 56 30.82 -31.37 -37.20
N LEU A 57 31.13 -32.63 -37.02
CA LEU A 57 32.09 -33.10 -36.03
C LEU A 57 33.23 -33.75 -36.85
N LEU A 58 34.35 -33.07 -36.94
CA LEU A 58 35.70 -33.62 -37.20
C LEU A 58 36.64 -32.46 -37.58
N ASN A 59 37.47 -32.07 -36.64
CA ASN A 59 38.82 -31.53 -36.79
C ASN A 59 39.15 -30.45 -35.76
N LEU A 60 39.44 -30.86 -34.54
CA LEU A 60 40.28 -30.08 -33.60
C LEU A 60 40.90 -30.97 -32.51
N THR A 61 41.42 -32.16 -32.89
CA THR A 61 42.18 -33.04 -31.99
C THR A 61 43.56 -33.36 -32.55
N SER A 62 44.32 -32.34 -32.98
CA SER A 62 45.64 -32.61 -33.55
C SER A 62 46.70 -31.55 -33.28
N MET A 63 46.60 -30.70 -32.32
CA MET A 63 47.69 -29.70 -32.10
C MET A 63 48.03 -29.36 -30.64
N ILE A 64 47.82 -30.27 -29.70
CA ILE A 64 48.36 -30.11 -28.33
C ILE A 64 48.95 -31.46 -27.89
N ARG A 65 50.06 -31.87 -28.52
CA ARG A 65 51.02 -32.83 -27.99
C ARG A 65 52.37 -32.49 -28.57
N LYS A 66 53.13 -31.68 -27.85
CA LYS A 66 54.63 -31.65 -27.82
C LYS A 66 55.09 -30.32 -27.20
N CYS A 67 55.27 -30.34 -25.91
CA CYS A 67 56.42 -29.76 -25.22
C CYS A 67 56.25 -30.06 -23.70
N LEU A 68 56.93 -31.13 -23.31
CA LEU A 68 57.11 -31.57 -21.93
C LEU A 68 58.47 -31.13 -21.41
N LEU A 69 58.49 -30.47 -20.28
CA LEU A 69 59.36 -30.58 -19.09
C LEU A 69 60.86 -30.18 -19.23
N PRO A 70 61.57 -29.74 -18.18
CA PRO A 70 61.25 -29.78 -16.73
C PRO A 70 61.73 -28.55 -15.89
N CYS A 71 61.47 -28.64 -14.60
CA CYS A 71 62.12 -28.02 -13.45
C CYS A 71 61.54 -26.73 -12.87
N GLY A 72 61.04 -26.89 -11.65
CA GLY A 72 61.00 -25.82 -10.67
C GLY A 72 59.93 -26.02 -9.60
N LEU A 73 60.22 -26.90 -8.62
CA LEU A 73 59.57 -26.84 -7.30
C LEU A 73 59.77 -25.45 -6.70
N ALA A 74 58.72 -24.78 -6.34
CA ALA A 74 58.51 -24.10 -5.05
C ALA A 74 57.42 -23.02 -5.16
N VAL A 75 56.62 -22.96 -4.11
CA VAL A 75 55.66 -21.88 -3.79
C VAL A 75 54.34 -21.95 -4.57
N ALA A 76 53.56 -22.97 -4.27
CA ALA A 76 52.10 -22.85 -4.25
C ALA A 76 51.69 -21.99 -3.07
N SER A 77 51.86 -20.68 -3.19
CA SER A 77 51.23 -19.72 -2.27
C SER A 77 49.73 -19.78 -2.49
N LEU A 78 49.05 -20.18 -1.41
CA LEU A 78 47.62 -20.00 -1.23
C LEU A 78 47.19 -18.57 -1.55
N PHE A 79 46.79 -18.29 -2.75
CA PHE A 79 45.78 -17.31 -3.05
C PHE A 79 44.46 -18.07 -3.28
N SER A 80 43.92 -18.58 -2.17
CA SER A 80 42.47 -18.73 -2.09
C SER A 80 41.87 -17.34 -2.11
N THR A 81 41.67 -16.80 -3.31
CA THR A 81 40.67 -15.79 -3.51
C THR A 81 39.34 -16.43 -3.06
N VAL A 82 38.97 -16.15 -1.83
CA VAL A 82 37.58 -16.20 -1.39
C VAL A 82 36.90 -15.11 -2.23
N THR A 83 36.55 -15.42 -3.46
CA THR A 83 35.43 -14.77 -4.13
C THR A 83 34.27 -15.14 -3.25
N ALA A 84 33.89 -14.23 -2.37
CA ALA A 84 32.57 -14.23 -1.78
C ALA A 84 31.63 -14.36 -3.00
N LEU A 85 31.03 -15.52 -3.16
CA LEU A 85 29.95 -15.73 -4.10
C LEU A 85 28.78 -14.93 -3.55
N PHE A 86 28.79 -13.62 -3.83
CA PHE A 86 27.56 -12.86 -3.78
C PHE A 86 26.65 -13.52 -4.80
N ALA A 87 25.59 -14.14 -4.34
CA ALA A 87 24.67 -14.83 -5.22
C ALA A 87 24.03 -13.76 -6.10
N ALA A 88 24.43 -13.72 -7.36
CA ALA A 88 23.81 -12.87 -8.36
C ALA A 88 22.30 -13.19 -8.42
N LYS A 89 21.49 -12.16 -8.75
CA LYS A 89 20.07 -12.33 -8.99
C LYS A 89 19.85 -13.54 -9.90
N PRO A 90 18.95 -14.49 -9.53
CA PRO A 90 18.62 -15.60 -10.43
C PRO A 90 18.06 -15.07 -11.76
N GLU A 91 18.62 -15.53 -12.88
CA GLU A 91 18.13 -15.15 -14.21
C GLU A 91 16.83 -15.89 -14.59
N THR A 92 16.49 -16.93 -13.83
CA THR A 92 15.28 -17.72 -14.05
C THR A 92 14.03 -17.04 -13.54
N ARG A 93 12.90 -17.27 -14.22
CA ARG A 93 11.54 -16.96 -13.76
C ARG A 93 10.78 -18.20 -13.29
N VAL A 94 11.41 -19.36 -13.30
CA VAL A 94 10.84 -20.62 -12.81
C VAL A 94 11.04 -20.70 -11.29
N ARG A 95 9.95 -20.66 -10.52
CA ARG A 95 10.00 -20.58 -9.06
C ARG A 95 10.83 -21.69 -8.40
N SER A 96 10.75 -22.93 -8.90
CA SER A 96 11.49 -24.07 -8.34
C SER A 96 13.03 -23.91 -8.47
N GLU A 97 13.49 -23.11 -9.41
CA GLU A 97 14.91 -22.84 -9.65
C GLU A 97 15.45 -21.68 -8.81
N ILE A 98 14.57 -20.85 -8.22
CA ILE A 98 14.98 -19.80 -7.28
C ILE A 98 15.44 -20.48 -5.98
N PRO A 99 16.65 -20.16 -5.45
CA PRO A 99 17.15 -20.76 -4.21
C PRO A 99 16.18 -20.57 -3.03
N GLU A 100 16.08 -21.59 -2.17
CA GLU A 100 15.13 -21.60 -1.04
C GLU A 100 15.30 -20.40 -0.09
N LYS A 101 16.52 -19.94 0.12
CA LYS A 101 16.80 -18.76 0.96
C LYS A 101 16.11 -17.48 0.49
N TYR A 102 15.64 -17.43 -0.75
CA TYR A 102 14.91 -16.29 -1.35
C TYR A 102 13.43 -16.56 -1.52
N ARG A 103 12.92 -17.66 -0.98
CA ARG A 103 11.51 -18.04 -1.05
C ARG A 103 10.90 -18.14 0.35
N TRP A 104 9.61 -17.91 0.46
CA TRP A 104 8.89 -18.09 1.70
C TRP A 104 8.89 -19.54 2.20
N ASP A 105 9.11 -19.68 3.50
CA ASP A 105 8.76 -20.89 4.27
C ASP A 105 7.36 -20.71 4.86
N PHE A 106 6.41 -21.54 4.45
CA PHE A 106 5.03 -21.52 4.93
C PHE A 106 4.79 -22.41 6.16
N SER A 107 5.77 -23.28 6.51
CA SER A 107 5.62 -24.26 7.57
C SER A 107 5.29 -23.69 8.95
N PRO A 108 5.73 -22.45 9.31
CA PRO A 108 5.32 -21.81 10.57
C PRO A 108 3.85 -21.41 10.64
N ILE A 109 3.17 -21.25 9.50
CA ILE A 109 1.73 -20.99 9.46
C ILE A 109 0.98 -22.30 9.56
N PHE A 110 1.19 -23.22 8.61
CA PHE A 110 0.74 -24.61 8.62
C PHE A 110 1.77 -25.51 7.92
N PRO A 111 2.05 -26.69 8.49
CA PRO A 111 3.01 -27.62 7.89
C PRO A 111 2.49 -28.28 6.60
N SER A 112 1.18 -28.33 6.40
CA SER A 112 0.56 -28.93 5.22
C SER A 112 -0.86 -28.42 4.98
N TRP A 113 -1.42 -28.74 3.80
CA TRP A 113 -2.82 -28.44 3.49
C TRP A 113 -3.81 -29.22 4.35
N GLU A 114 -3.46 -30.43 4.79
CA GLU A 114 -4.28 -31.22 5.70
C GLU A 114 -4.40 -30.55 7.07
N ALA A 115 -3.31 -29.99 7.58
CA ALA A 115 -3.31 -29.21 8.82
C ALA A 115 -4.16 -27.94 8.68
N TRP A 116 -4.11 -27.28 7.52
CA TRP A 116 -4.95 -26.13 7.22
C TRP A 116 -6.44 -26.50 7.16
N GLU A 117 -6.81 -27.63 6.52
CA GLU A 117 -8.21 -28.09 6.46
C GLU A 117 -8.75 -28.44 7.87
N ALA A 118 -7.92 -29.04 8.71
CA ALA A 118 -8.28 -29.35 10.11
C ALA A 118 -8.54 -28.04 10.89
N ALA A 119 -7.65 -27.04 10.76
CA ALA A 119 -7.82 -25.74 11.40
C ALA A 119 -9.05 -24.98 10.89
N MET A 120 -9.36 -25.05 9.61
CA MET A 120 -10.57 -24.46 9.02
C MET A 120 -11.83 -25.03 9.68
N LYS A 121 -11.90 -26.36 9.81
CA LYS A 121 -13.03 -27.05 10.45
C LYS A 121 -13.15 -26.70 11.94
N GLU A 122 -12.03 -26.66 12.65
CA GLU A 122 -12.01 -26.26 14.08
C GLU A 122 -12.52 -24.82 14.23
N MET A 123 -12.04 -23.89 13.38
CA MET A 123 -12.48 -22.50 13.39
C MET A 123 -13.98 -22.37 13.14
N GLU A 124 -14.55 -23.10 12.18
CA GLU A 124 -16.00 -23.12 11.93
C GLU A 124 -16.78 -23.56 13.18
N GLY A 125 -16.31 -24.61 13.91
CA GLY A 125 -16.91 -25.04 15.17
C GLY A 125 -16.86 -23.97 16.27
N LYS A 126 -15.73 -23.24 16.39
CA LYS A 126 -15.61 -22.11 17.34
C LYS A 126 -16.53 -20.95 16.94
N MET A 127 -16.71 -20.66 15.64
CA MET A 127 -17.63 -19.65 15.14
C MET A 127 -19.09 -19.98 15.49
N ASP A 128 -19.50 -21.23 15.37
CA ASP A 128 -20.84 -21.67 15.77
C ASP A 128 -21.04 -21.57 17.31
N ALA A 129 -20.01 -21.91 18.09
CA ALA A 129 -20.03 -21.75 19.54
C ALA A 129 -20.12 -20.28 19.96
N PHE A 130 -19.41 -19.37 19.28
CA PHE A 130 -19.50 -17.94 19.54
C PHE A 130 -20.91 -17.40 19.21
N ALA A 131 -21.49 -17.79 18.09
CA ALA A 131 -22.85 -17.38 17.70
C ALA A 131 -23.89 -17.78 18.76
N ALA A 132 -23.68 -18.88 19.47
CA ALA A 132 -24.56 -19.36 20.55
C ALA A 132 -24.49 -18.51 21.84
N LEU A 133 -23.53 -17.57 21.96
CA LEU A 133 -23.42 -16.63 23.09
C LEU A 133 -24.42 -15.48 23.00
N LYS A 134 -25.16 -15.33 21.91
CA LYS A 134 -26.17 -14.29 21.73
C LYS A 134 -27.15 -14.27 22.90
N GLY A 135 -27.43 -13.08 23.46
CA GLY A 135 -28.35 -12.88 24.59
C GLY A 135 -27.66 -13.09 25.96
N SER A 136 -26.34 -13.28 26.02
CA SER A 136 -25.64 -13.56 27.28
C SER A 136 -24.87 -12.35 27.83
N LEU A 137 -24.54 -11.33 27.04
CA LEU A 137 -23.61 -10.27 27.49
C LEU A 137 -24.11 -9.48 28.70
N GLY A 138 -25.42 -9.29 28.83
CA GLY A 138 -26.05 -8.59 29.95
C GLY A 138 -26.00 -9.38 31.29
N GLN A 139 -25.52 -10.63 31.29
CA GLN A 139 -25.46 -11.46 32.51
C GLN A 139 -24.32 -11.05 33.47
N GLY A 140 -23.31 -10.32 32.97
CA GLY A 140 -22.22 -9.80 33.81
C GLY A 140 -20.88 -9.75 33.08
N PRO A 141 -19.82 -9.28 33.78
CA PRO A 141 -18.52 -9.07 33.19
C PRO A 141 -17.85 -10.37 32.70
N GLU A 142 -18.14 -11.50 33.35
CA GLU A 142 -17.61 -12.81 32.96
C GLU A 142 -18.17 -13.27 31.60
N ALA A 143 -19.45 -12.96 31.31
CA ALA A 143 -20.07 -13.28 30.03
C ALA A 143 -19.46 -12.42 28.90
N VAL A 144 -19.22 -11.13 29.17
CA VAL A 144 -18.53 -10.24 28.25
C VAL A 144 -17.09 -10.73 28.00
N LEU A 145 -16.35 -11.06 29.06
CA LEU A 145 -14.99 -11.57 28.95
C LEU A 145 -14.94 -12.85 28.12
N LYS A 146 -15.83 -13.80 28.40
CA LYS A 146 -15.93 -15.05 27.63
C LYS A 146 -16.16 -14.81 26.15
N ALA A 147 -17.02 -13.86 25.82
CA ALA A 147 -17.32 -13.53 24.43
C ALA A 147 -16.09 -12.92 23.73
N TYR A 148 -15.40 -11.97 24.37
CA TYR A 148 -14.17 -11.37 23.80
C TYR A 148 -13.03 -12.40 23.63
N GLN A 149 -12.82 -13.26 24.62
CA GLN A 149 -11.81 -14.34 24.53
C GLN A 149 -12.13 -15.31 23.39
N ALA A 150 -13.40 -15.73 23.25
CA ALA A 150 -13.80 -16.59 22.15
C ALA A 150 -13.64 -15.91 20.78
N TYR A 151 -13.89 -14.59 20.71
CA TYR A 151 -13.67 -13.81 19.50
C TYR A 151 -12.20 -13.71 19.14
N ASP A 152 -11.31 -13.50 20.13
CA ASP A 152 -9.86 -13.48 19.93
C ASP A 152 -9.32 -14.83 19.44
N GLU A 153 -9.77 -15.94 20.03
CA GLU A 153 -9.36 -17.27 19.57
C GLU A 153 -9.72 -17.51 18.11
N ILE A 154 -10.93 -17.12 17.70
CA ILE A 154 -11.36 -17.19 16.30
C ILE A 154 -10.50 -16.27 15.44
N GLY A 155 -10.27 -15.05 15.88
CA GLY A 155 -9.45 -14.06 15.15
C GLY A 155 -8.02 -14.54 14.90
N MET A 156 -7.35 -15.10 15.91
CA MET A 156 -6.01 -15.67 15.76
C MET A 156 -5.98 -16.83 14.75
N MET A 157 -7.02 -17.66 14.72
CA MET A 157 -7.15 -18.72 13.72
C MET A 157 -7.43 -18.13 12.32
N GLN A 158 -8.28 -17.11 12.23
CA GLN A 158 -8.60 -16.41 10.97
C GLN A 158 -7.34 -15.88 10.28
N TYR A 159 -6.38 -15.30 11.03
CA TYR A 159 -5.12 -14.85 10.46
C TYR A 159 -4.39 -15.98 9.73
N LYS A 160 -4.16 -17.10 10.39
CA LYS A 160 -3.45 -18.24 9.82
C LYS A 160 -4.22 -18.87 8.66
N VAL A 161 -5.51 -19.12 8.86
CA VAL A 161 -6.39 -19.77 7.87
C VAL A 161 -6.51 -18.93 6.60
N TYR A 162 -6.53 -17.60 6.71
CA TYR A 162 -6.58 -16.68 5.58
C TYR A 162 -5.22 -16.53 4.89
N ARG A 163 -4.15 -16.29 5.68
CA ARG A 163 -2.83 -15.97 5.13
C ARG A 163 -2.18 -17.14 4.40
N TYR A 164 -2.38 -18.36 4.87
CA TYR A 164 -1.78 -19.52 4.23
C TYR A 164 -2.15 -19.69 2.75
N PRO A 165 -3.42 -19.75 2.37
CA PRO A 165 -3.78 -19.77 0.95
C PRO A 165 -3.52 -18.45 0.21
N GLN A 166 -3.64 -17.27 0.88
CA GLN A 166 -3.37 -15.98 0.26
C GLN A 166 -1.91 -15.89 -0.20
N LEU A 167 -0.96 -16.13 0.71
CA LEU A 167 0.48 -16.01 0.42
C LEU A 167 0.90 -17.02 -0.66
N GLN A 168 0.40 -18.26 -0.59
CA GLN A 168 0.70 -19.26 -1.63
C GLN A 168 0.12 -18.88 -2.99
N ARG A 169 -1.08 -18.29 -3.02
CA ARG A 169 -1.65 -17.75 -4.24
C ARG A 169 -0.83 -16.57 -4.79
N ASP A 170 -0.33 -15.70 -3.93
CA ASP A 170 0.39 -14.49 -4.36
C ASP A 170 1.78 -14.82 -4.98
N VAL A 171 2.36 -15.99 -4.70
CA VAL A 171 3.58 -16.46 -5.39
C VAL A 171 3.29 -17.27 -6.66
N ASP A 172 2.03 -17.75 -6.83
CA ASP A 172 1.55 -18.37 -8.08
C ASP A 172 0.05 -18.15 -8.27
N MET A 173 -0.30 -17.05 -8.92
CA MET A 173 -1.71 -16.70 -9.19
C MET A 173 -2.38 -17.58 -10.25
N LYS A 174 -1.62 -18.45 -10.94
CA LYS A 174 -2.15 -19.35 -11.95
C LYS A 174 -2.74 -20.64 -11.35
N GLU A 175 -2.35 -20.97 -10.11
CA GLU A 175 -2.79 -22.19 -9.43
C GLU A 175 -4.25 -22.08 -8.97
N GLN A 176 -5.14 -22.74 -9.72
CA GLN A 176 -6.60 -22.64 -9.52
C GLN A 176 -7.07 -23.35 -8.25
N THR A 177 -6.39 -24.41 -7.82
CA THR A 177 -6.73 -25.15 -6.58
C THR A 177 -6.57 -24.25 -5.37
N ILE A 178 -5.48 -23.49 -5.31
CA ILE A 178 -5.22 -22.53 -4.23
C ILE A 178 -6.21 -21.37 -4.29
N ALA A 179 -6.53 -20.88 -5.50
CA ALA A 179 -7.54 -19.85 -5.67
C ALA A 179 -8.92 -20.29 -5.15
N GLY A 180 -9.32 -21.54 -5.38
CA GLY A 180 -10.55 -22.12 -4.85
C GLY A 180 -10.55 -22.21 -3.31
N LYS A 181 -9.43 -22.63 -2.69
CA LYS A 181 -9.29 -22.66 -1.24
C LYS A 181 -9.40 -21.24 -0.64
N PHE A 182 -8.77 -20.26 -1.25
CA PHE A 182 -8.85 -18.87 -0.82
C PHE A 182 -10.27 -18.29 -0.90
N GLN A 183 -11.02 -18.61 -1.96
CA GLN A 183 -12.43 -18.21 -2.08
C GLN A 183 -13.31 -18.85 -1.00
N ARG A 184 -13.06 -20.12 -0.64
CA ARG A 184 -13.77 -20.80 0.45
C ARG A 184 -13.58 -20.08 1.80
N VAL A 185 -12.38 -19.60 2.12
CA VAL A 185 -12.13 -18.79 3.33
C VAL A 185 -13.04 -17.57 3.35
N GLY A 186 -13.12 -16.83 2.24
CA GLY A 186 -14.00 -15.67 2.13
C GLY A 186 -15.47 -16.00 2.41
N ALA A 187 -15.96 -17.13 1.92
CA ALA A 187 -17.32 -17.58 2.16
C ALA A 187 -17.59 -17.91 3.64
N VAL A 188 -16.62 -18.58 4.31
CA VAL A 188 -16.73 -18.89 5.74
C VAL A 188 -16.72 -17.61 6.59
N PHE A 189 -15.83 -16.66 6.28
CA PHE A 189 -15.81 -15.37 6.99
C PHE A 189 -17.11 -14.59 6.80
N ALA A 190 -17.68 -14.64 5.58
CA ALA A 190 -18.98 -14.01 5.32
C ALA A 190 -20.10 -14.59 6.18
N LYS A 191 -20.15 -15.93 6.29
CA LYS A 191 -21.12 -16.63 7.16
C LYS A 191 -20.94 -16.22 8.63
N PHE A 192 -19.71 -16.17 9.12
CA PHE A 192 -19.39 -15.78 10.48
C PHE A 192 -19.82 -14.34 10.78
N GLY A 193 -19.48 -13.36 9.93
CA GLY A 193 -19.89 -11.98 10.11
C GLY A 193 -21.42 -11.82 10.22
N THR A 194 -22.19 -12.59 9.44
CA THR A 194 -23.66 -12.61 9.55
C THR A 194 -24.10 -13.20 10.89
N ALA A 195 -23.49 -14.31 11.31
CA ALA A 195 -23.84 -14.99 12.57
C ALA A 195 -23.49 -14.20 13.82
N THR A 196 -22.54 -13.25 13.71
CA THR A 196 -22.04 -12.43 14.84
C THR A 196 -22.50 -10.98 14.84
N ALA A 197 -23.36 -10.58 13.90
CA ALA A 197 -23.89 -9.21 13.79
C ALA A 197 -24.65 -8.71 15.03
N TRP A 198 -25.01 -9.59 15.93
CA TRP A 198 -25.66 -9.29 17.21
C TRP A 198 -24.71 -8.70 18.26
N PHE A 199 -23.40 -8.92 18.15
CA PHE A 199 -22.43 -8.74 19.24
C PHE A 199 -22.32 -7.27 19.67
N THR A 200 -21.99 -6.34 18.77
CA THR A 200 -21.90 -4.92 19.10
C THR A 200 -23.25 -4.30 19.52
N PRO A 201 -24.38 -4.55 18.82
CA PRO A 201 -25.67 -4.06 19.29
C PRO A 201 -26.05 -4.56 20.70
N GLU A 202 -25.78 -5.82 21.01
CA GLU A 202 -26.05 -6.36 22.35
C GLU A 202 -25.13 -5.74 23.40
N LEU A 203 -23.83 -5.57 23.10
CA LEU A 203 -22.89 -4.89 23.97
C LEU A 203 -23.39 -3.49 24.35
N LEU A 204 -23.86 -2.71 23.38
CA LEU A 204 -24.36 -1.35 23.55
C LEU A 204 -25.71 -1.25 24.31
N THR A 205 -26.41 -2.37 24.56
CA THR A 205 -27.56 -2.37 25.46
C THR A 205 -27.16 -2.23 26.93
N ILE A 206 -25.89 -2.55 27.27
CA ILE A 206 -25.36 -2.42 28.63
C ILE A 206 -24.99 -0.94 28.83
N PRO A 207 -25.48 -0.26 29.89
CA PRO A 207 -25.12 1.14 30.14
C PRO A 207 -23.59 1.31 30.26
N GLN A 208 -23.03 2.36 29.62
CA GLN A 208 -21.59 2.62 29.63
C GLN A 208 -20.97 2.61 31.03
N ALA A 209 -21.62 3.30 32.02
CA ALA A 209 -21.14 3.34 33.39
C ALA A 209 -21.08 1.95 34.05
N THR A 210 -22.01 1.04 33.68
CA THR A 210 -21.98 -0.35 34.12
C THR A 210 -20.80 -1.08 33.53
N MET A 211 -20.56 -0.94 32.22
CA MET A 211 -19.44 -1.54 31.53
C MET A 211 -18.11 -1.04 32.09
N GLU A 212 -17.94 0.25 32.29
CA GLU A 212 -16.75 0.84 32.93
C GLU A 212 -16.49 0.27 34.33
N SER A 213 -17.55 0.11 35.12
CA SER A 213 -17.47 -0.55 36.44
C SER A 213 -17.03 -2.02 36.32
N TRP A 214 -17.54 -2.75 35.32
CA TRP A 214 -17.14 -4.13 35.08
C TRP A 214 -15.67 -4.22 34.65
N ILE A 215 -15.22 -3.36 33.73
CA ILE A 215 -13.83 -3.29 33.31
C ILE A 215 -12.91 -3.00 34.51
N ALA A 216 -13.28 -2.04 35.37
CA ALA A 216 -12.46 -1.68 36.53
C ALA A 216 -12.36 -2.83 37.57
N LYS A 217 -13.42 -3.65 37.72
CA LYS A 217 -13.48 -4.73 38.69
C LYS A 217 -12.96 -6.09 38.15
N THR A 218 -12.80 -6.22 36.83
CA THR A 218 -12.41 -7.45 36.16
C THR A 218 -11.12 -7.21 35.36
N PRO A 219 -9.93 -7.39 35.98
CA PRO A 219 -8.64 -7.09 35.32
C PRO A 219 -8.45 -7.80 33.97
N ALA A 220 -9.05 -8.98 33.78
CA ALA A 220 -9.00 -9.74 32.54
C ALA A 220 -9.70 -9.01 31.34
N LEU A 221 -10.56 -8.01 31.59
CA LEU A 221 -11.16 -7.16 30.57
C LEU A 221 -10.26 -6.01 30.12
N ALA A 222 -9.13 -5.75 30.81
CA ALA A 222 -8.25 -4.63 30.50
C ALA A 222 -7.75 -4.61 29.03
N PRO A 223 -7.39 -5.75 28.40
CA PRO A 223 -6.99 -5.77 26.99
C PRO A 223 -8.07 -5.29 26.02
N TYR A 224 -9.33 -5.43 26.39
CA TYR A 224 -10.49 -5.08 25.55
C TYR A 224 -11.04 -3.68 25.83
N LYS A 225 -10.53 -3.00 26.88
CA LYS A 225 -11.05 -1.71 27.35
C LYS A 225 -11.16 -0.69 26.23
N PHE A 226 -10.07 -0.52 25.43
CA PHE A 226 -10.05 0.47 24.35
C PHE A 226 -11.15 0.19 23.32
N GLY A 227 -11.21 -1.02 22.77
CA GLY A 227 -12.24 -1.38 21.78
C GLY A 227 -13.67 -1.34 22.31
N ILE A 228 -13.88 -1.70 23.59
CA ILE A 228 -15.19 -1.59 24.24
C ILE A 228 -15.62 -0.13 24.33
N LEU A 229 -14.76 0.75 24.84
CA LEU A 229 -15.10 2.16 25.03
C LEU A 229 -15.24 2.91 23.70
N ASP A 230 -14.50 2.52 22.68
CA ASP A 230 -14.63 3.10 21.33
C ASP A 230 -16.00 2.75 20.69
N ASN A 231 -16.56 1.57 20.94
CA ASN A 231 -17.93 1.25 20.53
C ASN A 231 -18.96 2.23 21.17
N TYR A 232 -18.79 2.58 22.46
CA TYR A 232 -19.67 3.58 23.11
C TYR A 232 -19.45 4.98 22.55
N ARG A 233 -18.23 5.39 22.22
CA ARG A 233 -17.96 6.68 21.55
C ARG A 233 -18.73 6.79 20.23
N GLN A 234 -18.72 5.73 19.42
CA GLN A 234 -19.40 5.70 18.13
C GLN A 234 -20.92 5.52 18.24
N GLN A 235 -21.46 5.21 19.43
CA GLN A 235 -22.89 4.94 19.62
C GLN A 235 -23.80 6.10 19.19
N ALA A 236 -23.33 7.34 19.26
CA ALA A 236 -24.09 8.52 18.82
C ALA A 236 -24.47 8.50 17.33
N HIS A 237 -23.71 7.72 16.52
CA HIS A 237 -23.88 7.60 15.08
C HIS A 237 -24.45 6.22 14.66
N VAL A 238 -24.88 5.42 15.64
CA VAL A 238 -25.57 4.14 15.40
C VAL A 238 -27.08 4.37 15.49
N LEU A 239 -27.80 3.91 14.48
CA LEU A 239 -29.26 4.02 14.45
C LEU A 239 -29.91 2.89 15.27
N ASP A 240 -31.22 2.99 15.47
CA ASP A 240 -32.01 1.88 16.00
C ASP A 240 -31.99 0.66 15.02
N GLU A 241 -32.44 -0.49 15.49
CA GLU A 241 -32.45 -1.72 14.68
C GLU A 241 -33.17 -1.55 13.33
N LYS A 242 -34.25 -0.74 13.31
CA LYS A 242 -35.02 -0.50 12.07
C LYS A 242 -34.23 0.36 11.09
N GLY A 243 -33.56 1.39 11.61
CA GLY A 243 -32.67 2.27 10.82
C GLY A 243 -31.48 1.51 10.26
N GLU A 244 -30.76 0.75 11.08
CA GLU A 244 -29.61 -0.05 10.64
C GLU A 244 -30.02 -1.10 9.60
N ARG A 245 -31.16 -1.74 9.78
CA ARG A 245 -31.73 -2.68 8.80
C ARG A 245 -32.07 -1.98 7.49
N LEU A 246 -32.65 -0.77 7.52
CA LEU A 246 -32.93 0.00 6.31
C LEU A 246 -31.64 0.36 5.58
N LEU A 247 -30.61 0.85 6.29
CA LEU A 247 -29.30 1.16 5.73
C LEU A 247 -28.63 -0.07 5.13
N SER A 248 -28.80 -1.26 5.73
CA SER A 248 -28.25 -2.48 5.21
C SER A 248 -28.80 -2.84 3.81
N PHE A 249 -30.03 -2.47 3.49
CA PHE A 249 -30.60 -2.67 2.15
C PHE A 249 -29.97 -1.75 1.11
N ALA A 250 -29.59 -0.52 1.50
CA ALA A 250 -28.89 0.42 0.63
C ALA A 250 -27.50 -0.08 0.22
N SER A 251 -26.87 -0.92 1.03
CA SER A 251 -25.54 -1.47 0.75
C SER A 251 -25.44 -2.17 -0.60
N ARG A 252 -26.56 -2.72 -1.12
CA ARG A 252 -26.62 -3.42 -2.39
C ARG A 252 -26.33 -2.53 -3.60
N PHE A 253 -26.81 -1.29 -3.58
CA PHE A 253 -26.58 -0.34 -4.68
C PHE A 253 -25.43 0.65 -4.39
N ASN A 254 -25.00 0.78 -3.15
CA ASN A 254 -23.90 1.66 -2.75
C ASN A 254 -22.57 1.32 -3.43
N GLN A 255 -22.38 0.07 -3.90
CA GLN A 255 -21.17 -0.35 -4.62
C GLN A 255 -21.25 -0.08 -6.14
N THR A 256 -22.43 0.27 -6.66
CA THR A 256 -22.62 0.46 -8.11
C THR A 256 -21.66 1.50 -8.71
N PRO A 257 -21.43 2.69 -8.11
CA PRO A 257 -20.49 3.64 -8.68
C PRO A 257 -19.07 3.07 -8.79
N THR A 258 -18.56 2.43 -7.74
CA THR A 258 -17.24 1.81 -7.71
C THR A 258 -17.11 0.69 -8.76
N GLN A 259 -18.12 -0.17 -8.89
CA GLN A 259 -18.13 -1.23 -9.89
C GLN A 259 -18.18 -0.65 -11.32
N THR A 260 -18.99 0.38 -11.55
CA THR A 260 -19.08 1.05 -12.86
C THR A 260 -17.74 1.72 -13.22
N PHE A 261 -17.06 2.33 -12.24
CA PHE A 261 -15.72 2.86 -12.44
C PHE A 261 -14.73 1.77 -12.88
N GLN A 262 -14.75 0.60 -12.21
CA GLN A 262 -13.87 -0.52 -12.54
C GLN A 262 -14.12 -1.02 -13.97
N GLU A 263 -15.38 -1.22 -14.38
CA GLU A 263 -15.69 -1.66 -15.74
C GLU A 263 -15.25 -0.61 -16.77
N LEU A 264 -15.58 0.67 -16.56
CA LEU A 264 -15.22 1.74 -17.49
C LEU A 264 -13.71 1.90 -17.64
N SER A 265 -12.96 1.86 -16.52
CA SER A 265 -11.53 2.15 -16.49
C SER A 265 -10.63 0.97 -16.84
N THR A 266 -11.16 -0.27 -16.83
CA THR A 266 -10.36 -1.47 -17.08
C THR A 266 -10.86 -2.31 -18.24
N THR A 267 -12.19 -2.46 -18.39
CA THR A 267 -12.80 -3.36 -19.38
C THR A 267 -13.18 -2.62 -20.65
N ASP A 268 -13.85 -1.48 -20.54
CA ASP A 268 -14.40 -0.75 -21.69
C ASP A 268 -13.41 0.21 -22.32
N ILE A 269 -12.46 0.73 -21.53
CA ILE A 269 -11.46 1.68 -22.00
C ILE A 269 -10.63 1.10 -23.16
N LYS A 270 -10.48 1.89 -24.23
CA LYS A 270 -9.64 1.55 -25.39
C LYS A 270 -8.44 2.49 -25.44
N PHE A 271 -7.28 1.94 -25.10
CA PHE A 271 -6.06 2.73 -25.15
C PHE A 271 -5.60 2.94 -26.60
N PRO A 272 -5.17 4.17 -26.94
CA PRO A 272 -4.76 4.52 -28.30
C PRO A 272 -3.41 3.91 -28.64
N LYS A 273 -3.19 3.72 -29.95
CA LYS A 273 -1.87 3.49 -30.50
C LYS A 273 -1.25 4.82 -30.91
N VAL A 274 0.01 4.97 -30.63
CA VAL A 274 0.81 6.12 -31.09
C VAL A 274 2.12 5.65 -31.71
N THR A 275 2.62 6.40 -32.66
CA THR A 275 3.94 6.18 -33.24
C THR A 275 4.91 7.21 -32.66
N LEU A 276 5.98 6.74 -32.02
CA LEU A 276 7.03 7.60 -31.48
C LEU A 276 8.03 7.98 -32.59
N SER A 277 8.91 8.90 -32.29
CA SER A 277 9.88 9.45 -33.27
C SER A 277 10.87 8.40 -33.81
N ASP A 278 11.08 7.29 -33.10
CA ASP A 278 11.86 6.13 -33.56
C ASP A 278 11.09 5.25 -34.58
N GLY A 279 9.85 5.61 -34.94
CA GLY A 279 8.98 4.86 -35.83
C GLY A 279 8.25 3.68 -35.16
N LYS A 280 8.43 3.46 -33.86
CA LYS A 280 7.77 2.38 -33.14
C LYS A 280 6.34 2.72 -32.79
N GLU A 281 5.40 1.86 -33.20
CA GLU A 281 4.01 1.92 -32.76
C GLU A 281 3.84 1.22 -31.41
N ILE A 282 3.24 1.91 -30.43
CA ILE A 282 2.97 1.38 -29.10
C ILE A 282 1.50 1.61 -28.72
N THR A 283 0.93 0.70 -27.94
CA THR A 283 -0.40 0.90 -27.31
C THR A 283 -0.20 1.53 -25.94
N LEU A 284 -0.76 2.72 -25.70
CA LEU A 284 -0.56 3.50 -24.48
C LEU A 284 -1.44 3.01 -23.31
N THR A 285 -1.20 1.79 -22.83
CA THR A 285 -1.73 1.36 -21.53
C THR A 285 -1.13 2.20 -20.40
N PRO A 286 -1.72 2.25 -19.17
CA PRO A 286 -1.15 3.00 -18.05
C PRO A 286 0.32 2.69 -17.80
N GLY A 287 0.73 1.41 -17.83
CA GLY A 287 2.11 1.00 -17.64
C GLY A 287 3.04 1.44 -18.78
N VAL A 288 2.57 1.35 -20.03
CA VAL A 288 3.35 1.81 -21.20
C VAL A 288 3.50 3.34 -21.19
N TYR A 289 2.42 4.06 -20.87
CA TYR A 289 2.48 5.52 -20.70
C TYR A 289 3.51 5.93 -19.66
N GLN A 290 3.46 5.32 -18.47
CA GLN A 290 4.45 5.58 -17.41
C GLN A 290 5.88 5.23 -17.85
N SER A 291 6.07 4.12 -18.57
CA SER A 291 7.37 3.75 -19.11
C SER A 291 7.91 4.81 -20.09
N VAL A 292 7.07 5.34 -20.97
CA VAL A 292 7.48 6.45 -21.89
C VAL A 292 7.94 7.66 -21.10
N LEU A 293 7.21 8.07 -20.06
CA LEU A 293 7.58 9.22 -19.24
C LEU A 293 8.89 9.01 -18.47
N LEU A 294 9.19 7.77 -18.08
CA LEU A 294 10.40 7.42 -17.31
C LEU A 294 11.64 7.22 -18.16
N THR A 295 11.48 6.77 -19.43
CA THR A 295 12.62 6.28 -20.20
C THR A 295 12.87 7.00 -21.53
N ASN A 296 11.85 7.71 -22.05
CA ASN A 296 12.01 8.41 -23.32
C ASN A 296 12.54 9.83 -23.11
N HIS A 297 13.79 10.09 -23.51
CA HIS A 297 14.46 11.39 -23.33
C HIS A 297 13.94 12.50 -24.28
N LEU A 298 13.21 12.14 -25.36
CA LEU A 298 12.64 13.12 -26.27
C LEU A 298 11.35 13.71 -25.71
N GLN A 299 11.35 15.00 -25.41
CA GLN A 299 10.17 15.70 -24.87
C GLN A 299 8.97 15.59 -25.81
N ALA A 300 9.18 15.67 -27.14
CA ALA A 300 8.11 15.54 -28.12
C ALA A 300 7.37 14.20 -28.05
N ASP A 301 8.09 13.11 -27.78
CA ASP A 301 7.49 11.77 -27.61
C ASP A 301 6.68 11.68 -26.32
N ARG A 302 7.20 12.26 -25.22
CA ARG A 302 6.45 12.34 -23.96
C ARG A 302 5.19 13.17 -24.11
N ALA A 303 5.26 14.30 -24.85
CA ALA A 303 4.10 15.13 -25.18
C ALA A 303 3.07 14.36 -26.01
N THR A 304 3.50 13.64 -27.05
CA THR A 304 2.63 12.80 -27.89
C THR A 304 1.93 11.73 -27.06
N ALA A 305 2.67 11.05 -26.21
CA ALA A 305 2.10 10.04 -25.31
C ALA A 305 1.10 10.66 -24.31
N PHE A 306 1.46 11.78 -23.69
CA PHE A 306 0.60 12.52 -22.77
C PHE A 306 -0.73 12.92 -23.43
N GLU A 307 -0.65 13.55 -24.59
CA GLU A 307 -1.82 14.05 -25.30
C GLU A 307 -2.80 12.91 -25.67
N ALA A 308 -2.28 11.83 -26.26
CA ALA A 308 -3.09 10.70 -26.65
C ALA A 308 -3.69 9.95 -25.43
N TYR A 309 -2.91 9.80 -24.35
CA TYR A 309 -3.35 9.14 -23.14
C TYR A 309 -4.48 9.91 -22.45
N LEU A 310 -4.31 11.23 -22.23
CA LEU A 310 -5.32 12.03 -21.53
C LEU A 310 -6.58 12.26 -22.39
N LYS A 311 -6.47 12.35 -23.71
CA LYS A 311 -7.63 12.39 -24.62
C LYS A 311 -8.54 11.16 -24.48
N THR A 312 -7.99 10.02 -24.14
CA THR A 312 -8.77 8.79 -23.88
C THR A 312 -9.73 8.98 -22.71
N TYR A 313 -9.26 9.58 -21.62
CA TYR A 313 -10.10 9.89 -20.46
C TYR A 313 -11.03 11.07 -20.69
N ALA A 314 -10.58 12.08 -21.43
CA ALA A 314 -11.39 13.24 -21.81
C ALA A 314 -12.65 12.83 -22.60
N ALA A 315 -12.55 11.80 -23.45
CA ALA A 315 -13.67 11.30 -24.26
C ALA A 315 -14.87 10.80 -23.42
N THR A 316 -14.64 10.37 -22.20
CA THR A 316 -15.65 9.83 -21.28
C THR A 316 -15.74 10.57 -19.95
N ALA A 317 -15.20 11.80 -19.88
CA ALA A 317 -15.15 12.60 -18.65
C ALA A 317 -16.53 12.82 -18.01
N ASN A 318 -17.58 13.00 -18.80
CA ASN A 318 -18.96 13.13 -18.29
C ASN A 318 -19.43 11.87 -17.58
N THR A 319 -19.06 10.69 -18.08
CA THR A 319 -19.39 9.40 -17.44
C THR A 319 -18.63 9.26 -16.12
N TYR A 320 -17.32 9.59 -16.09
CA TYR A 320 -16.55 9.61 -14.86
C TYR A 320 -17.13 10.60 -13.84
N ALA A 321 -17.57 11.79 -14.26
CA ALA A 321 -18.20 12.76 -13.36
C ALA A 321 -19.51 12.25 -12.78
N ALA A 322 -20.34 11.58 -13.57
CA ALA A 322 -21.58 10.97 -13.09
C ALA A 322 -21.30 9.84 -12.07
N ILE A 323 -20.27 9.00 -12.31
CA ILE A 323 -19.85 7.95 -11.38
C ILE A 323 -19.32 8.56 -10.09
N TYR A 324 -18.44 9.58 -10.18
CA TYR A 324 -17.86 10.23 -9.00
C TYR A 324 -18.94 10.96 -8.18
N ASN A 325 -19.89 11.62 -8.84
CA ASN A 325 -21.06 12.17 -8.15
C ASN A 325 -21.81 11.08 -7.37
N GLY A 326 -22.02 9.90 -7.96
CA GLY A 326 -22.63 8.76 -7.25
C GLY A 326 -21.85 8.33 -5.99
N VAL A 327 -20.51 8.36 -6.05
CA VAL A 327 -19.64 8.09 -4.87
C VAL A 327 -19.85 9.14 -3.80
N MET A 328 -19.84 10.42 -4.18
CA MET A 328 -20.00 11.54 -3.23
C MET A 328 -21.40 11.57 -2.63
N GLN A 329 -22.45 11.32 -3.42
CA GLN A 329 -23.85 11.20 -2.92
C GLN A 329 -24.00 10.06 -1.90
N ARG A 330 -23.32 8.93 -2.13
CA ARG A 330 -23.26 7.85 -1.13
C ARG A 330 -22.63 8.33 0.18
N GLY A 331 -21.52 9.06 0.10
CA GLY A 331 -20.84 9.65 1.27
C GLY A 331 -21.77 10.60 2.03
N TRP A 332 -22.41 11.51 1.29
CA TRP A 332 -23.38 12.46 1.85
C TRP A 332 -24.57 11.76 2.51
N PHE A 333 -25.17 10.77 1.82
CA PHE A 333 -26.24 9.96 2.40
C PHE A 333 -25.84 9.31 3.71
N THR A 334 -24.64 8.72 3.77
CA THR A 334 -24.13 8.05 4.97
C THR A 334 -23.93 9.06 6.11
N ALA A 335 -23.35 10.23 5.83
CA ALA A 335 -23.14 11.29 6.82
C ALA A 335 -24.49 11.79 7.38
N GLN A 336 -25.46 12.08 6.52
CA GLN A 336 -26.78 12.54 6.95
C GLN A 336 -27.55 11.47 7.74
N ALA A 337 -27.56 10.23 7.25
CA ALA A 337 -28.26 9.14 7.90
C ALA A 337 -27.72 8.83 9.31
N ARG A 338 -26.43 9.13 9.56
CA ARG A 338 -25.73 8.88 10.82
C ARG A 338 -25.48 10.14 11.66
N ASN A 339 -26.10 11.26 11.31
CA ASN A 339 -26.01 12.54 12.04
C ASN A 339 -24.57 13.10 12.16
N TYR A 340 -23.75 12.96 11.12
CA TYR A 340 -22.48 13.67 11.03
C TYR A 340 -22.66 15.06 10.42
N GLY A 341 -21.83 16.01 10.84
CA GLY A 341 -21.86 17.39 10.34
C GLY A 341 -21.34 17.53 8.91
N SER A 342 -20.50 16.59 8.44
CA SER A 342 -19.94 16.57 7.08
C SER A 342 -19.56 15.15 6.63
N THR A 343 -19.34 14.99 5.34
CA THR A 343 -18.82 13.73 4.76
C THR A 343 -17.40 13.44 5.24
N LEU A 344 -16.58 14.48 5.45
CA LEU A 344 -15.24 14.35 6.01
C LEU A 344 -15.30 13.84 7.45
N GLU A 345 -16.12 14.45 8.31
CA GLU A 345 -16.28 14.00 9.70
C GLU A 345 -16.68 12.53 9.76
N ALA A 346 -17.66 12.12 8.95
CA ALA A 346 -18.08 10.72 8.87
C ALA A 346 -16.95 9.77 8.42
N ALA A 347 -16.07 10.22 7.54
CA ALA A 347 -14.93 9.42 7.08
C ALA A 347 -13.81 9.29 8.13
N LEU A 348 -13.66 10.30 9.00
CA LEU A 348 -12.60 10.39 10.00
C LEU A 348 -12.96 9.74 11.34
N ASP A 349 -14.24 9.61 11.64
CA ASP A 349 -14.74 9.17 12.94
C ASP A 349 -14.27 7.77 13.34
N GLY A 350 -14.18 6.84 12.39
CA GLY A 350 -13.74 5.46 12.67
C GLY A 350 -12.35 5.36 13.32
N ASN A 351 -11.49 6.35 13.13
CA ASN A 351 -10.18 6.47 13.77
C ASN A 351 -10.10 7.65 14.75
N ASN A 352 -11.21 8.29 15.02
CA ASN A 352 -11.31 9.48 15.89
C ASN A 352 -10.31 10.58 15.50
N ILE A 353 -10.23 10.89 14.19
CA ILE A 353 -9.31 11.91 13.68
C ILE A 353 -10.05 13.25 13.60
N PRO A 354 -9.54 14.31 14.25
CA PRO A 354 -10.13 15.64 14.15
C PRO A 354 -10.10 16.19 12.71
N VAL A 355 -11.20 16.82 12.29
CA VAL A 355 -11.33 17.40 10.93
C VAL A 355 -10.20 18.39 10.62
N ASN A 356 -9.71 19.14 11.60
CA ASN A 356 -8.64 20.11 11.42
C ASN A 356 -7.28 19.48 11.06
N VAL A 357 -7.08 18.17 11.25
CA VAL A 357 -5.90 17.47 10.76
C VAL A 357 -5.83 17.56 9.24
N VAL A 358 -6.96 17.32 8.56
CA VAL A 358 -7.01 17.35 7.09
C VAL A 358 -7.00 18.79 6.56
N THR A 359 -7.77 19.69 7.18
CA THR A 359 -7.84 21.09 6.73
C THR A 359 -6.51 21.82 6.95
N ASN A 360 -5.83 21.63 8.08
CA ASN A 360 -4.51 22.20 8.35
C ASN A 360 -3.44 21.64 7.40
N LEU A 361 -3.52 20.34 7.09
CA LEU A 361 -2.62 19.73 6.10
C LEU A 361 -2.74 20.42 4.74
N VAL A 362 -3.96 20.57 4.23
CA VAL A 362 -4.20 21.22 2.93
C VAL A 362 -3.75 22.67 2.92
N GLU A 363 -4.08 23.44 3.98
CA GLU A 363 -3.69 24.85 4.10
C GLU A 363 -2.17 25.03 4.18
N ALA A 364 -1.48 24.19 4.99
CA ALA A 364 -0.03 24.26 5.14
C ALA A 364 0.69 23.93 3.82
N VAL A 365 0.21 22.93 3.07
CA VAL A 365 0.82 22.56 1.79
C VAL A 365 0.55 23.60 0.70
N ARG A 366 -0.66 24.17 0.62
CA ARG A 366 -0.94 25.28 -0.28
C ARG A 366 -0.01 26.49 -0.05
N ALA A 367 0.27 26.79 1.22
CA ALA A 367 1.20 27.87 1.57
C ALA A 367 2.68 27.48 1.34
N GLY A 368 2.99 26.19 1.30
CA GLY A 368 4.34 25.62 1.25
C GLY A 368 4.78 25.10 -0.12
N THR A 369 4.28 25.62 -1.24
CA THR A 369 4.60 25.12 -2.59
C THR A 369 5.93 25.62 -3.17
N ALA A 370 6.58 26.61 -2.56
CA ALA A 370 7.82 27.20 -3.08
C ALA A 370 8.95 26.17 -3.31
N PRO A 371 9.24 25.19 -2.41
CA PRO A 371 10.24 24.16 -2.67
C PRO A 371 9.90 23.24 -3.84
N LEU A 372 8.62 22.91 -4.04
CA LEU A 372 8.13 22.13 -5.19
C LEU A 372 8.40 22.87 -6.50
N GLN A 373 8.06 24.16 -6.56
CA GLN A 373 8.31 25.03 -7.73
C GLN A 373 9.80 25.20 -8.00
N ARG A 374 10.62 25.35 -6.96
CA ARG A 374 12.07 25.41 -7.06
C ARG A 374 12.65 24.12 -7.63
N TYR A 375 12.17 22.97 -7.20
CA TYR A 375 12.56 21.68 -7.75
C TYR A 375 12.21 21.55 -9.24
N ALA A 376 11.01 21.95 -9.64
CA ALA A 376 10.61 21.95 -11.05
C ALA A 376 11.53 22.85 -11.90
N LYS A 377 11.88 24.03 -11.40
CA LYS A 377 12.83 24.96 -12.07
C LYS A 377 14.24 24.35 -12.17
N LEU A 378 14.69 23.63 -11.14
CA LEU A 378 15.97 22.90 -11.16
C LEU A 378 15.96 21.79 -12.22
N ARG A 379 14.89 20.99 -12.27
CA ARG A 379 14.71 19.94 -13.30
C ARG A 379 14.73 20.52 -14.71
N LYS A 380 13.95 21.60 -14.96
CA LYS A 380 13.94 22.31 -16.23
C LYS A 380 15.36 22.68 -16.69
N LYS A 381 16.14 23.29 -15.79
CA LYS A 381 17.52 23.73 -16.06
C LYS A 381 18.43 22.55 -16.40
N LEU A 382 18.41 21.48 -15.59
CA LEU A 382 19.32 20.34 -15.73
C LEU A 382 18.97 19.44 -16.92
N LEU A 383 17.70 19.36 -17.29
CA LEU A 383 17.25 18.65 -18.49
C LEU A 383 17.43 19.48 -19.77
N GLY A 384 17.83 20.75 -19.68
CA GLY A 384 18.04 21.65 -20.83
C GLY A 384 16.77 21.96 -21.61
N LEU A 385 15.61 22.01 -20.94
CA LEU A 385 14.32 22.22 -21.58
C LEU A 385 13.98 23.72 -21.68
N GLU A 386 13.46 24.17 -22.82
CA GLU A 386 12.95 25.54 -22.98
C GLU A 386 11.66 25.74 -22.18
N THR A 387 10.77 24.76 -22.24
CA THR A 387 9.54 24.68 -21.44
C THR A 387 9.55 23.40 -20.62
N TYR A 388 8.98 23.44 -19.41
CA TYR A 388 8.87 22.27 -18.54
C TYR A 388 7.40 21.98 -18.25
N HIS A 389 7.00 20.77 -18.54
CA HIS A 389 5.64 20.27 -18.40
C HIS A 389 5.57 19.19 -17.32
N LEU A 390 4.39 18.90 -16.79
CA LEU A 390 4.24 17.85 -15.79
C LEU A 390 4.67 16.45 -16.29
N TYR A 391 4.53 16.17 -17.59
CA TYR A 391 5.03 14.92 -18.19
C TYR A 391 6.57 14.83 -18.28
N ASP A 392 7.30 15.89 -17.94
CA ASP A 392 8.75 15.89 -17.81
C ASP A 392 9.20 15.52 -16.38
N GLY A 393 8.25 15.40 -15.45
CA GLY A 393 8.53 15.18 -14.03
C GLY A 393 9.13 13.83 -13.71
N SER A 394 8.92 12.82 -14.54
CA SER A 394 9.35 11.44 -14.26
C SER A 394 10.71 11.06 -14.89
N ILE A 395 11.18 11.80 -15.92
CA ILE A 395 12.42 11.44 -16.60
C ILE A 395 13.64 11.66 -15.66
N PRO A 396 14.56 10.68 -15.51
CA PRO A 396 15.75 10.85 -14.71
C PRO A 396 16.66 11.95 -15.24
N ILE A 397 17.17 12.80 -14.36
CA ILE A 397 18.13 13.87 -14.72
C ILE A 397 19.49 13.25 -15.06
N TYR A 398 19.95 12.30 -14.26
CA TYR A 398 21.16 11.54 -14.47
C TYR A 398 20.87 10.04 -14.46
N GLN A 399 21.62 9.29 -15.27
CA GLN A 399 21.55 7.82 -15.30
C GLN A 399 22.66 7.20 -14.45
N THR A 400 22.40 6.02 -13.91
CA THR A 400 23.38 5.21 -13.19
C THR A 400 23.24 3.74 -13.56
N ASP A 401 24.40 3.06 -13.68
CA ASP A 401 24.47 1.61 -13.86
C ASP A 401 24.74 0.88 -12.53
N ARG A 402 24.77 1.63 -11.40
CA ARG A 402 25.00 1.06 -10.07
C ARG A 402 23.91 0.04 -9.75
N LYS A 403 24.35 -1.14 -9.32
CA LYS A 403 23.49 -2.23 -8.86
C LYS A 403 23.52 -2.33 -7.35
N TYR A 404 22.42 -2.80 -6.81
CA TYR A 404 22.21 -3.04 -5.39
C TYR A 404 21.76 -4.50 -5.20
N PRO A 405 22.70 -5.48 -5.22
CA PRO A 405 22.36 -6.90 -5.05
C PRO A 405 21.66 -7.13 -3.71
N TYR A 406 20.67 -8.03 -3.66
CA TYR A 406 19.82 -8.21 -2.49
C TYR A 406 20.59 -8.53 -1.20
N ASP A 407 21.59 -9.43 -1.27
CA ASP A 407 22.34 -9.84 -0.07
C ASP A 407 23.15 -8.67 0.52
N GLU A 408 23.78 -7.83 -0.32
CA GLU A 408 24.48 -6.60 0.11
C GLU A 408 23.50 -5.54 0.61
N SER A 409 22.36 -5.41 -0.06
CA SER A 409 21.29 -4.49 0.31
C SER A 409 20.68 -4.83 1.66
N THR A 410 20.61 -6.10 2.00
CA THR A 410 20.12 -6.57 3.30
C THR A 410 20.97 -6.05 4.45
N ASP A 411 22.30 -6.16 4.36
CA ASP A 411 23.20 -5.64 5.39
C ASP A 411 23.12 -4.10 5.47
N LEU A 412 23.10 -3.42 4.33
CA LEU A 412 23.00 -1.96 4.28
C LEU A 412 21.71 -1.46 4.95
N VAL A 413 20.55 -2.09 4.68
CA VAL A 413 19.27 -1.71 5.26
C VAL A 413 19.27 -1.94 6.77
N ILE A 414 19.80 -3.07 7.25
CA ILE A 414 19.90 -3.35 8.70
C ILE A 414 20.85 -2.37 9.39
N GLU A 415 21.99 -2.06 8.79
CA GLU A 415 22.95 -1.08 9.34
C GLU A 415 22.38 0.33 9.36
N SER A 416 21.52 0.69 8.42
CA SER A 416 20.93 2.03 8.37
C SER A 416 20.09 2.35 9.60
N VAL A 417 19.43 1.36 10.18
CA VAL A 417 18.58 1.52 11.37
C VAL A 417 19.30 1.27 12.70
N ALA A 418 20.64 1.16 12.71
CA ALA A 418 21.44 1.02 13.93
C ALA A 418 21.17 2.11 14.99
N PRO A 419 20.83 3.38 14.63
CA PRO A 419 20.45 4.39 15.62
C PRO A 419 19.21 4.03 16.46
N LEU A 420 18.38 3.06 16.04
CA LEU A 420 17.24 2.56 16.80
C LEU A 420 17.63 1.55 17.90
N GLY A 421 18.92 1.20 18.00
CA GLY A 421 19.48 0.39 19.07
C GLY A 421 19.71 -1.08 18.69
N GLU A 422 20.55 -1.76 19.51
CA GLU A 422 20.98 -3.13 19.25
C GLU A 422 19.84 -4.16 19.28
N ASP A 423 18.85 -3.94 20.14
CA ASP A 423 17.69 -4.85 20.24
C ASP A 423 16.87 -4.80 18.95
N TYR A 424 16.63 -3.62 18.39
CA TYR A 424 15.91 -3.44 17.13
C TYR A 424 16.67 -4.11 15.97
N THR A 425 17.96 -3.85 15.84
CA THR A 425 18.78 -4.44 14.76
C THR A 425 18.90 -5.96 14.89
N ARG A 426 18.98 -6.51 16.10
CA ARG A 426 18.96 -7.97 16.34
C ARG A 426 17.66 -8.60 15.90
N GLN A 427 16.51 -8.02 16.27
CA GLN A 427 15.19 -8.49 15.84
C GLN A 427 15.05 -8.41 14.31
N TYR A 428 15.57 -7.35 13.69
CA TYR A 428 15.58 -7.18 12.25
C TYR A 428 16.37 -8.29 11.55
N ARG A 429 17.60 -8.59 12.01
CA ARG A 429 18.41 -9.71 11.49
C ARG A 429 17.67 -11.03 11.61
N THR A 430 17.05 -11.29 12.75
CA THR A 430 16.24 -12.49 12.98
C THR A 430 15.08 -12.60 11.99
N PHE A 431 14.39 -11.48 11.72
CA PHE A 431 13.30 -11.45 10.75
C PHE A 431 13.80 -11.77 9.34
N VAL A 432 14.86 -11.09 8.88
CA VAL A 432 15.38 -11.25 7.51
C VAL A 432 15.91 -12.67 7.25
N SER A 433 16.54 -13.31 8.23
CA SER A 433 17.06 -14.66 8.10
C SER A 433 16.02 -15.79 8.30
N GLY A 434 14.78 -15.42 8.61
CA GLY A 434 13.74 -16.37 9.05
C GLY A 434 12.90 -17.02 7.93
N GLY A 435 13.30 -16.96 6.66
CA GLY A 435 12.55 -17.55 5.53
C GLY A 435 11.20 -16.87 5.25
N ARG A 436 11.08 -15.59 5.60
CA ARG A 436 9.82 -14.83 5.51
C ARG A 436 9.82 -13.74 4.45
N ILE A 437 10.83 -13.72 3.58
CA ILE A 437 10.94 -12.78 2.47
C ILE A 437 10.98 -13.56 1.16
N ASP A 438 9.99 -13.30 0.30
CA ASP A 438 9.95 -13.84 -1.07
C ASP A 438 10.50 -12.76 -2.00
N VAL A 439 11.76 -12.93 -2.44
CA VAL A 439 12.59 -11.84 -2.94
C VAL A 439 12.36 -11.54 -4.41
N TYR A 440 12.54 -12.55 -5.28
CA TYR A 440 12.63 -12.31 -6.72
C TYR A 440 11.31 -12.56 -7.44
N GLU A 441 11.14 -11.90 -8.59
CA GLU A 441 10.03 -12.14 -9.49
C GLU A 441 10.08 -13.58 -10.04
N ASN A 442 8.92 -14.22 -10.13
CA ASN A 442 8.73 -15.47 -10.86
C ASN A 442 7.45 -15.44 -11.70
N GLU A 443 7.32 -16.39 -12.61
CA GLU A 443 6.12 -16.51 -13.43
C GLU A 443 4.90 -16.82 -12.58
N GLY A 444 3.86 -16.03 -12.73
CA GLY A 444 2.63 -16.15 -11.95
C GLY A 444 2.64 -15.44 -10.58
N LYS A 445 3.78 -14.90 -10.14
CA LYS A 445 3.87 -14.12 -8.90
C LYS A 445 3.15 -12.78 -9.03
N ARG A 446 2.49 -12.36 -7.96
CA ARG A 446 1.87 -11.05 -7.83
C ARG A 446 2.92 -9.95 -7.96
N SER A 447 2.60 -8.91 -8.75
CA SER A 447 3.44 -7.71 -8.89
C SER A 447 3.36 -6.80 -7.65
N GLY A 448 4.33 -5.88 -7.53
CA GLY A 448 4.47 -4.95 -6.41
C GLY A 448 5.21 -5.57 -5.22
N ALA A 449 5.11 -4.93 -4.07
CA ALA A 449 5.67 -5.38 -2.80
C ALA A 449 4.64 -5.17 -1.68
N TYR A 450 4.75 -5.94 -0.61
CA TYR A 450 3.96 -5.72 0.60
C TYR A 450 4.50 -6.49 1.81
N SER A 451 4.15 -6.02 2.99
CA SER A 451 4.30 -6.74 4.26
C SER A 451 2.94 -7.25 4.75
N ALA A 452 2.88 -8.50 5.24
CA ALA A 452 1.65 -9.12 5.71
C ALA A 452 1.86 -9.83 7.04
N GLY A 453 1.24 -9.31 8.11
CA GLY A 453 1.29 -9.92 9.45
C GLY A 453 0.54 -11.25 9.54
N VAL A 454 1.08 -12.18 10.32
CA VAL A 454 0.40 -13.40 10.78
C VAL A 454 0.61 -13.48 12.28
N TYR A 455 -0.43 -13.19 13.06
CA TYR A 455 -0.31 -13.16 14.52
C TYR A 455 0.15 -14.52 15.08
N GLY A 456 1.11 -14.48 16.00
CA GLY A 456 1.74 -15.68 16.57
C GLY A 456 2.78 -16.37 15.67
N VAL A 457 3.01 -15.85 14.45
CA VAL A 457 4.07 -16.31 13.52
C VAL A 457 5.03 -15.16 13.17
N GLY A 458 4.50 -14.01 12.79
CA GLY A 458 5.22 -12.81 12.37
C GLY A 458 4.88 -12.37 10.96
N PRO A 459 5.52 -11.30 10.45
CA PRO A 459 5.26 -10.79 9.11
C PRO A 459 5.92 -11.64 8.01
N TYR A 460 5.33 -11.58 6.80
CA TYR A 460 5.86 -12.09 5.54
C TYR A 460 5.98 -10.93 4.55
N LEU A 461 7.13 -10.81 3.87
CA LEU A 461 7.37 -9.82 2.82
C LEU A 461 7.33 -10.45 1.43
N LEU A 462 6.54 -9.87 0.53
CA LEU A 462 6.64 -10.14 -0.90
C LEU A 462 7.40 -8.98 -1.54
N LEU A 463 8.45 -9.31 -2.32
CA LEU A 463 9.21 -8.39 -3.14
C LEU A 463 9.22 -8.88 -4.60
N ASN A 464 9.55 -7.99 -5.52
CA ASN A 464 9.93 -8.30 -6.90
C ASN A 464 11.28 -7.59 -7.16
N TYR A 465 12.28 -8.00 -6.39
CA TYR A 465 13.58 -7.35 -6.31
C TYR A 465 14.34 -7.44 -7.62
N ASN A 466 14.94 -6.34 -8.08
CA ASN A 466 15.58 -6.24 -9.39
C ASN A 466 16.93 -5.49 -9.40
N ASP A 467 17.59 -5.39 -8.25
CA ASP A 467 18.91 -4.79 -8.04
C ASP A 467 18.99 -3.28 -8.38
N THR A 468 17.86 -2.59 -8.44
CA THR A 468 17.81 -1.13 -8.62
C THR A 468 17.80 -0.40 -7.29
N MET A 469 18.08 0.90 -7.30
CA MET A 469 17.93 1.75 -6.12
C MET A 469 16.48 1.78 -5.62
N ASP A 470 15.50 1.80 -6.52
CA ASP A 470 14.07 1.73 -6.19
C ASP A 470 13.73 0.43 -5.45
N ALA A 471 14.28 -0.72 -5.90
CA ALA A 471 14.10 -2.00 -5.20
C ALA A 471 14.73 -2.02 -3.81
N LEU A 472 15.89 -1.39 -3.62
CA LEU A 472 16.53 -1.23 -2.31
C LEU A 472 15.65 -0.41 -1.35
N TYR A 473 15.11 0.72 -1.80
CA TYR A 473 14.21 1.54 -0.99
C TYR A 473 12.88 0.85 -0.74
N THR A 474 12.32 0.14 -1.72
CA THR A 474 11.13 -0.70 -1.54
C THR A 474 11.37 -1.77 -0.47
N PHE A 475 12.52 -2.43 -0.47
CA PHE A 475 12.88 -3.40 0.58
C PHE A 475 12.96 -2.74 1.96
N ALA A 476 13.63 -1.59 2.09
CA ALA A 476 13.70 -0.84 3.36
C ALA A 476 12.31 -0.41 3.86
N HIS A 477 11.43 -0.01 2.95
CA HIS A 477 10.03 0.36 3.21
C HIS A 477 9.25 -0.81 3.80
N GLU A 478 9.18 -1.93 3.06
CA GLU A 478 8.42 -3.11 3.47
C GLU A 478 8.97 -3.75 4.75
N ALA A 479 10.28 -3.70 4.92
CA ALA A 479 10.91 -4.16 6.15
C ALA A 479 10.59 -3.25 7.34
N GLY A 480 10.35 -1.95 7.13
CA GLY A 480 9.82 -1.03 8.14
C GLY A 480 8.45 -1.47 8.65
N HIS A 481 7.52 -1.81 7.74
CA HIS A 481 6.24 -2.41 8.10
C HIS A 481 6.39 -3.72 8.86
N ALA A 482 7.32 -4.58 8.40
CA ALA A 482 7.58 -5.85 9.07
C ALA A 482 8.07 -5.65 10.51
N MET A 483 8.99 -4.73 10.74
CA MET A 483 9.50 -4.42 12.08
C MET A 483 8.43 -3.80 12.98
N HIS A 484 7.56 -2.94 12.45
CA HIS A 484 6.39 -2.47 13.19
C HIS A 484 5.53 -3.64 13.66
N THR A 485 5.21 -4.58 12.75
CA THR A 485 4.44 -5.79 13.07
C THR A 485 5.16 -6.67 14.10
N VAL A 486 6.48 -6.89 13.97
CA VAL A 486 7.29 -7.65 14.93
C VAL A 486 7.17 -7.06 16.34
N LEU A 487 7.35 -5.75 16.46
CA LEU A 487 7.32 -5.07 17.76
C LEU A 487 5.92 -5.04 18.37
N SER A 488 4.90 -4.75 17.55
CA SER A 488 3.52 -4.74 18.00
C SER A 488 3.07 -6.12 18.48
N TYR A 489 3.29 -7.18 17.69
CA TYR A 489 2.88 -8.53 18.03
C TYR A 489 3.64 -9.12 19.23
N ALA A 490 4.85 -8.64 19.49
CA ALA A 490 5.63 -9.05 20.66
C ALA A 490 5.14 -8.41 21.97
N THR A 491 4.44 -7.27 21.89
CA THR A 491 4.09 -6.46 23.07
C THR A 491 2.60 -6.35 23.34
N GLN A 492 1.77 -6.54 22.32
CA GLN A 492 0.32 -6.38 22.43
C GLN A 492 -0.40 -7.73 22.46
N PRO A 493 -1.46 -7.87 23.28
CA PRO A 493 -2.40 -8.98 23.14
C PRO A 493 -3.11 -8.89 21.78
N PHE A 494 -3.69 -10.01 21.34
CA PHE A 494 -4.34 -10.09 20.04
C PHE A 494 -5.36 -8.97 19.80
N ALA A 495 -6.16 -8.64 20.80
CA ALA A 495 -7.19 -7.60 20.73
C ALA A 495 -6.66 -6.22 20.31
N THR A 496 -5.39 -5.92 20.54
CA THR A 496 -4.74 -4.63 20.24
C THR A 496 -3.45 -4.78 19.44
N ALA A 497 -3.19 -5.95 18.86
CA ALA A 497 -1.93 -6.21 18.15
C ALA A 497 -1.84 -5.49 16.80
N ASP A 498 -2.96 -5.27 16.13
CA ASP A 498 -2.97 -4.54 14.85
C ASP A 498 -2.97 -3.02 15.07
N TYR A 499 -2.25 -2.32 14.22
CA TYR A 499 -2.19 -0.86 14.18
C TYR A 499 -2.96 -0.32 12.97
N THR A 500 -3.42 0.95 13.09
CA THR A 500 -4.18 1.58 12.01
C THR A 500 -3.29 1.96 10.83
N ILE A 501 -3.90 2.06 9.62
CA ILE A 501 -3.22 2.53 8.41
C ILE A 501 -2.66 3.95 8.61
N PHE A 502 -3.28 4.75 9.47
CA PHE A 502 -2.87 6.12 9.78
C PHE A 502 -1.49 6.23 10.43
N VAL A 503 -0.97 5.15 11.03
CA VAL A 503 0.39 5.07 11.59
C VAL A 503 1.27 4.03 10.88
N ALA A 504 0.71 3.22 10.00
CA ALA A 504 1.45 2.15 9.34
C ALA A 504 2.66 2.65 8.55
N GLU A 505 2.45 3.70 7.74
CA GLU A 505 3.51 4.27 6.90
C GLU A 505 4.57 5.08 7.67
N VAL A 506 4.36 5.30 8.96
CA VAL A 506 5.37 6.00 9.78
C VAL A 506 6.63 5.16 9.92
N ALA A 507 6.49 3.84 10.11
CA ALA A 507 7.62 2.93 10.26
C ALA A 507 8.38 2.75 8.94
N SER A 508 7.66 2.51 7.85
CA SER A 508 8.22 2.27 6.52
C SER A 508 9.01 3.48 6.02
N THR A 509 8.40 4.66 6.05
CA THR A 509 9.05 5.90 5.58
C THR A 509 10.15 6.39 6.51
N THR A 510 10.13 6.05 7.80
CA THR A 510 11.26 6.30 8.72
C THR A 510 12.48 5.45 8.35
N ASN A 511 12.28 4.18 7.97
CA ASN A 511 13.37 3.32 7.48
C ASN A 511 14.02 3.89 6.22
N GLU A 512 13.22 4.38 5.26
CA GLU A 512 13.75 5.03 4.06
C GLU A 512 14.62 6.25 4.40
N ARG A 513 14.25 7.03 5.40
CA ARG A 513 15.04 8.21 5.86
C ARG A 513 16.36 7.82 6.49
N PHE A 514 16.39 6.78 7.31
CA PHE A 514 17.64 6.23 7.85
C PHE A 514 18.53 5.66 6.75
N LEU A 515 17.95 4.97 5.77
CA LEU A 515 18.69 4.46 4.62
C LEU A 515 19.32 5.61 3.80
N LEU A 516 18.54 6.65 3.48
CA LEU A 516 19.06 7.84 2.79
C LEU A 516 20.24 8.46 3.54
N GLN A 517 20.09 8.69 4.86
CA GLN A 517 21.16 9.26 5.70
C GLN A 517 22.42 8.39 5.66
N LYS A 518 22.27 7.07 5.78
CA LYS A 518 23.39 6.12 5.72
C LYS A 518 24.09 6.17 4.37
N MET A 519 23.34 6.12 3.27
CA MET A 519 23.90 6.13 1.91
C MET A 519 24.60 7.45 1.60
N LEU A 520 24.02 8.59 1.98
CA LEU A 520 24.67 9.91 1.83
C LEU A 520 25.95 10.03 2.62
N ALA A 521 26.07 9.37 3.77
CA ALA A 521 27.29 9.35 4.57
C ALA A 521 28.40 8.45 3.96
N GLN A 522 28.04 7.51 3.09
CA GLN A 522 28.99 6.55 2.48
C GLN A 522 29.56 7.01 1.14
N THR A 523 29.01 8.06 0.53
CA THR A 523 29.48 8.53 -0.77
C THR A 523 29.81 10.01 -0.78
N ASN A 524 30.93 10.35 -1.48
CA ASN A 524 31.32 11.72 -1.77
C ASN A 524 31.21 12.04 -3.28
N ASP A 525 30.76 11.10 -4.11
CA ASP A 525 30.52 11.33 -5.53
C ASP A 525 29.30 12.24 -5.72
N PRO A 526 29.47 13.44 -6.31
CA PRO A 526 28.37 14.40 -6.47
C PRO A 526 27.18 13.84 -7.27
N LYS A 527 27.46 13.00 -8.28
CA LYS A 527 26.40 12.41 -9.10
C LYS A 527 25.58 11.40 -8.30
N GLU A 528 26.25 10.54 -7.53
CA GLU A 528 25.58 9.58 -6.67
C GLU A 528 24.76 10.28 -5.58
N ARG A 529 25.33 11.28 -4.92
CA ARG A 529 24.63 12.10 -3.92
C ARG A 529 23.40 12.78 -4.51
N PHE A 530 23.52 13.33 -5.73
CA PHE A 530 22.40 13.94 -6.44
C PHE A 530 21.27 12.95 -6.66
N LEU A 531 21.57 11.73 -7.12
CA LEU A 531 20.55 10.68 -7.37
C LEU A 531 19.84 10.25 -6.09
N LEU A 532 20.55 10.12 -4.97
CA LEU A 532 19.97 9.82 -3.67
C LEU A 532 19.03 10.94 -3.19
N LEU A 533 19.45 12.19 -3.32
CA LEU A 533 18.65 13.37 -2.98
C LEU A 533 17.42 13.48 -3.89
N GLN A 534 17.59 13.23 -5.20
CA GLN A 534 16.48 13.23 -6.15
C GLN A 534 15.43 12.19 -5.77
N HIS A 535 15.82 10.97 -5.43
CA HIS A 535 14.90 9.93 -4.99
C HIS A 535 14.07 10.38 -3.77
N ALA A 536 14.71 11.01 -2.78
CA ALA A 536 14.01 11.53 -1.60
C ALA A 536 13.05 12.68 -1.93
N VAL A 537 13.46 13.58 -2.83
CA VAL A 537 12.63 14.70 -3.28
C VAL A 537 11.44 14.18 -4.10
N ASP A 538 11.65 13.23 -5.01
CA ASP A 538 10.59 12.61 -5.80
C ASP A 538 9.57 11.88 -4.91
N ALA A 539 10.02 11.23 -3.83
CA ALA A 539 9.15 10.64 -2.82
C ALA A 539 8.27 11.69 -2.11
N ILE A 540 8.83 12.86 -1.74
CA ILE A 540 8.05 13.96 -1.17
C ILE A 540 7.04 14.51 -2.19
N VAL A 541 7.42 14.68 -3.45
CA VAL A 541 6.51 15.15 -4.51
C VAL A 541 5.34 14.18 -4.68
N GLY A 542 5.62 12.87 -4.77
CA GLY A 542 4.59 11.85 -5.02
C GLY A 542 3.71 11.55 -3.80
N THR A 543 4.30 11.41 -2.63
CA THR A 543 3.61 10.95 -1.42
C THR A 543 3.04 12.08 -0.57
N PHE A 544 3.57 13.29 -0.70
CA PHE A 544 3.10 14.44 0.06
C PHE A 544 2.39 15.46 -0.82
N TYR A 545 3.07 16.18 -1.70
CA TYR A 545 2.44 17.25 -2.49
C TYR A 545 1.30 16.74 -3.38
N THR A 546 1.53 15.66 -4.12
CA THR A 546 0.50 15.09 -5.01
C THR A 546 -0.69 14.55 -4.23
N GLN A 547 -0.47 13.89 -3.10
CA GLN A 547 -1.55 13.32 -2.31
C GLN A 547 -2.37 14.40 -1.59
N VAL A 548 -1.73 15.52 -1.17
CA VAL A 548 -2.47 16.65 -0.61
C VAL A 548 -3.25 17.40 -1.67
N LEU A 549 -2.71 17.55 -2.90
CA LEU A 549 -3.48 18.08 -4.01
C LEU A 549 -4.73 17.24 -4.29
N PHE A 550 -4.61 15.91 -4.22
CA PHE A 550 -5.75 14.99 -4.36
C PHE A 550 -6.75 15.15 -3.21
N ALA A 551 -6.27 15.23 -1.96
CA ALA A 551 -7.14 15.45 -0.80
C ALA A 551 -7.89 16.79 -0.88
N ASP A 552 -7.24 17.83 -1.37
CA ASP A 552 -7.82 19.13 -1.59
C ASP A 552 -8.90 19.10 -2.68
N PHE A 553 -8.66 18.39 -3.77
CA PHE A 553 -9.67 18.12 -4.80
C PHE A 553 -10.88 17.40 -4.22
N GLU A 554 -10.66 16.34 -3.44
CA GLU A 554 -11.75 15.60 -2.77
C GLU A 554 -12.58 16.51 -1.87
N LEU A 555 -11.93 17.32 -1.02
CA LEU A 555 -12.61 18.25 -0.12
C LEU A 555 -13.51 19.23 -0.89
N GLN A 556 -13.00 19.81 -1.99
CA GLN A 556 -13.77 20.75 -2.80
C GLN A 556 -14.93 20.05 -3.52
N ALA A 557 -14.70 18.87 -4.10
CA ALA A 557 -15.73 18.11 -4.80
C ALA A 557 -16.86 17.64 -3.87
N HIS A 558 -16.52 17.11 -2.69
CA HIS A 558 -17.55 16.68 -1.71
C HIS A 558 -18.34 17.84 -1.16
N ARG A 559 -17.73 19.03 -0.99
CA ARG A 559 -18.46 20.25 -0.56
C ARG A 559 -19.54 20.66 -1.54
N LEU A 560 -19.34 20.46 -2.86
CA LEU A 560 -20.40 20.73 -3.85
C LEU A 560 -21.66 19.93 -3.52
N VAL A 561 -21.52 18.64 -3.25
CA VAL A 561 -22.66 17.78 -2.88
C VAL A 561 -23.29 18.19 -1.56
N GLU A 562 -22.49 18.52 -0.55
CA GLU A 562 -22.96 18.97 0.77
C GLU A 562 -23.76 20.28 0.67
N GLN A 563 -23.39 21.16 -0.25
CA GLN A 563 -24.04 22.46 -0.49
C GLN A 563 -25.18 22.37 -1.50
N GLY A 564 -25.41 21.21 -2.12
CA GLY A 564 -26.43 21.03 -3.16
C GLY A 564 -26.04 21.65 -4.51
N GLU A 565 -24.75 21.92 -4.72
CA GLU A 565 -24.22 22.51 -5.96
C GLU A 565 -24.05 21.45 -7.06
N PRO A 566 -24.12 21.87 -8.34
CA PRO A 566 -23.97 20.96 -9.47
C PRO A 566 -22.59 20.31 -9.53
N VAL A 567 -22.54 19.00 -9.69
CA VAL A 567 -21.31 18.24 -9.97
C VAL A 567 -21.29 17.82 -11.43
N THR A 568 -20.52 18.53 -12.25
CA THR A 568 -20.33 18.24 -13.68
C THR A 568 -18.85 17.99 -13.97
N ALA A 569 -18.56 17.36 -15.11
CA ALA A 569 -17.18 17.18 -15.56
C ALA A 569 -16.44 18.53 -15.68
N GLU A 570 -17.12 19.57 -16.17
CA GLU A 570 -16.51 20.88 -16.31
C GLU A 570 -16.12 21.49 -14.96
N VAL A 571 -16.99 21.44 -13.96
CA VAL A 571 -16.71 21.94 -12.60
C VAL A 571 -15.52 21.18 -11.99
N LEU A 572 -15.51 19.85 -12.07
CA LEU A 572 -14.42 19.02 -11.56
C LEU A 572 -13.10 19.29 -12.29
N ASN A 573 -13.15 19.45 -13.62
CA ASN A 573 -11.99 19.79 -14.43
C ASN A 573 -11.39 21.15 -14.04
N GLN A 574 -12.23 22.15 -13.81
CA GLN A 574 -11.80 23.48 -13.39
C GLN A 574 -11.14 23.46 -12.01
N ILE A 575 -11.74 22.75 -11.04
CA ILE A 575 -11.15 22.58 -9.70
C ILE A 575 -9.77 21.94 -9.82
N TYR A 576 -9.65 20.84 -10.56
CA TYR A 576 -8.39 20.09 -10.66
C TYR A 576 -7.30 20.89 -11.38
N LEU A 577 -7.63 21.54 -12.50
CA LEU A 577 -6.69 22.38 -13.24
C LEU A 577 -6.20 23.57 -12.40
N LYS A 578 -7.12 24.24 -11.69
CA LYS A 578 -6.78 25.34 -10.80
C LYS A 578 -5.82 24.91 -9.68
N LEU A 579 -6.03 23.75 -9.08
CA LEU A 579 -5.13 23.21 -8.08
C LEU A 579 -3.72 22.96 -8.64
N LEU A 580 -3.60 22.40 -9.83
CA LEU A 580 -2.29 22.23 -10.46
C LEU A 580 -1.60 23.58 -10.70
N GLN A 581 -2.33 24.57 -11.20
CA GLN A 581 -1.80 25.92 -11.43
C GLN A 581 -1.35 26.58 -10.11
N ASP A 582 -2.11 26.42 -9.04
CA ASP A 582 -1.77 26.99 -7.72
C ASP A 582 -0.53 26.33 -7.11
N TYR A 583 -0.39 25.01 -7.26
CA TYR A 583 0.75 24.28 -6.70
C TYR A 583 2.05 24.55 -7.46
N TYR A 584 2.00 24.58 -8.77
CA TYR A 584 3.21 24.68 -9.60
C TYR A 584 3.54 26.11 -10.07
N GLY A 585 2.60 27.03 -9.99
CA GLY A 585 2.81 28.43 -10.37
C GLY A 585 3.38 28.59 -11.79
N ASP A 586 4.41 29.42 -11.93
CA ASP A 586 5.14 29.65 -13.18
C ASP A 586 6.27 28.64 -13.45
N ALA A 587 6.50 27.71 -12.52
CA ALA A 587 7.58 26.73 -12.62
C ALA A 587 7.31 25.64 -13.66
N VAL A 588 6.04 25.41 -13.98
CA VAL A 588 5.57 24.37 -14.89
C VAL A 588 4.52 24.91 -15.83
N THR A 589 4.63 24.58 -17.12
CA THR A 589 3.53 24.79 -18.07
C THR A 589 2.48 23.70 -17.83
N VAL A 590 1.35 24.08 -17.23
CA VAL A 590 0.24 23.17 -16.96
C VAL A 590 -0.64 23.08 -18.20
N ASP A 591 -0.53 21.97 -18.93
CA ASP A 591 -1.32 21.71 -20.11
C ASP A 591 -2.79 21.48 -19.78
N GLU A 592 -3.70 22.03 -20.60
CA GLU A 592 -5.16 21.93 -20.41
C GLU A 592 -5.68 20.50 -20.21
N LEU A 593 -5.07 19.52 -20.86
CA LEU A 593 -5.50 18.12 -20.73
C LEU A 593 -5.29 17.53 -19.34
N TYR A 594 -4.41 18.12 -18.52
CA TYR A 594 -4.25 17.66 -17.12
C TYR A 594 -5.52 17.83 -16.29
N LYS A 595 -6.47 18.68 -16.69
CA LYS A 595 -7.77 18.82 -16.04
C LYS A 595 -8.56 17.50 -15.94
N PHE A 596 -8.26 16.52 -16.80
CA PHE A 596 -8.90 15.19 -16.78
C PHE A 596 -8.19 14.18 -15.90
N THR A 597 -7.09 14.51 -15.24
CA THR A 597 -6.31 13.55 -14.43
C THR A 597 -7.13 12.90 -13.32
N TRP A 598 -8.04 13.62 -12.68
CA TRP A 598 -8.90 13.09 -11.61
C TRP A 598 -9.70 11.84 -12.04
N THR A 599 -10.06 11.73 -13.33
CA THR A 599 -10.85 10.59 -13.87
C THR A 599 -10.13 9.24 -13.74
N ARG A 600 -8.78 9.26 -13.65
CA ARG A 600 -7.94 8.06 -13.60
C ARG A 600 -7.39 7.76 -12.20
N ILE A 601 -7.76 8.51 -11.18
CA ILE A 601 -7.28 8.30 -9.81
C ILE A 601 -8.24 7.35 -9.08
N PRO A 602 -7.88 6.06 -8.89
CA PRO A 602 -8.82 5.06 -8.37
C PRO A 602 -9.31 5.38 -6.96
N HIS A 603 -8.50 6.07 -6.16
CA HIS A 603 -8.82 6.41 -4.77
C HIS A 603 -10.12 7.21 -4.65
N PHE A 604 -10.35 8.18 -5.54
CA PHE A 604 -11.57 8.99 -5.52
C PHE A 604 -12.85 8.16 -5.65
N PHE A 605 -12.79 7.06 -6.40
CA PHE A 605 -13.93 6.20 -6.68
C PHE A 605 -14.05 5.02 -5.70
N ASN A 606 -12.92 4.50 -5.21
CA ASN A 606 -12.88 3.28 -4.40
C ASN A 606 -12.80 3.56 -2.90
N SER A 607 -12.09 4.63 -2.49
CA SER A 607 -11.72 4.91 -1.11
C SER A 607 -11.68 6.42 -0.84
N PRO A 608 -12.83 7.11 -0.90
CA PRO A 608 -12.89 8.55 -0.61
C PRO A 608 -12.24 8.90 0.73
N TYR A 609 -11.57 10.04 0.78
CA TYR A 609 -10.85 10.55 1.94
C TYR A 609 -9.76 9.61 2.47
N TYR A 610 -9.14 8.83 1.58
CA TYR A 610 -8.02 7.97 1.95
C TYR A 610 -6.66 8.66 1.77
N VAL A 611 -6.50 9.45 0.69
CA VAL A 611 -5.18 9.89 0.21
C VAL A 611 -4.44 10.84 1.16
N TYR A 612 -5.15 11.60 2.01
CA TYR A 612 -4.51 12.48 2.99
C TYR A 612 -3.62 11.70 3.98
N GLN A 613 -3.91 10.41 4.23
CA GLN A 613 -3.18 9.57 5.17
C GLN A 613 -1.72 9.34 4.73
N TYR A 614 -1.46 9.27 3.43
CA TYR A 614 -0.09 9.22 2.91
C TYR A 614 0.73 10.42 3.38
N ALA A 615 0.17 11.60 3.23
CA ALA A 615 0.85 12.84 3.59
C ALA A 615 1.02 13.01 5.11
N THR A 616 0.01 12.64 5.92
CA THR A 616 0.10 12.71 7.38
C THR A 616 1.13 11.74 7.94
N CYS A 617 1.21 10.52 7.43
CA CYS A 617 2.24 9.55 7.81
C CYS A 617 3.64 10.05 7.42
N PHE A 618 3.77 10.59 6.20
CA PHE A 618 5.05 11.08 5.70
C PHE A 618 5.56 12.29 6.50
N ALA A 619 4.68 13.23 6.88
CA ALA A 619 5.00 14.35 7.76
C ALA A 619 5.36 13.87 9.17
N SER A 620 4.64 12.89 9.71
CA SER A 620 4.93 12.29 11.02
C SER A 620 6.31 11.65 11.05
N SER A 621 6.66 10.85 10.04
CA SER A 621 7.99 10.23 9.95
C SER A 621 9.12 11.27 9.81
N ALA A 622 8.89 12.37 9.07
CA ALA A 622 9.85 13.46 8.93
C ALA A 622 10.14 14.11 10.29
N LYS A 623 9.10 14.43 11.05
CA LYS A 623 9.22 15.01 12.40
C LYS A 623 9.93 14.06 13.36
N LEU A 624 9.53 12.81 13.41
CA LEU A 624 10.14 11.79 14.27
C LEU A 624 11.62 11.58 13.91
N PHE A 625 11.95 11.47 12.63
CA PHE A 625 13.32 11.34 12.16
C PHE A 625 14.17 12.54 12.55
N LYS A 626 13.67 13.77 12.36
CA LYS A 626 14.33 15.00 12.80
C LYS A 626 14.64 14.96 14.30
N ASP A 627 13.66 14.59 15.13
CA ASP A 627 13.83 14.51 16.59
C ASP A 627 14.85 13.44 17.02
N MET A 628 14.90 12.29 16.31
CA MET A 628 15.85 11.21 16.58
C MET A 628 17.28 11.51 16.10
N THR A 629 17.47 12.46 15.18
CA THR A 629 18.78 12.71 14.54
C THR A 629 19.38 14.06 14.89
N THR A 630 18.62 14.98 15.51
CA THR A 630 19.10 16.33 15.85
C THR A 630 19.01 16.61 17.35
N GLY A 631 19.88 17.50 17.84
CA GLY A 631 19.93 17.89 19.24
C GLY A 631 20.98 17.13 20.06
N SER A 632 20.84 17.13 21.39
CA SER A 632 21.74 16.41 22.30
C SER A 632 21.49 14.89 22.23
N GLU A 633 22.50 14.08 22.61
CA GLU A 633 22.36 12.61 22.66
C GLU A 633 21.16 12.18 23.54
N ALA A 634 20.97 12.86 24.69
CA ALA A 634 19.82 12.57 25.57
C ALA A 634 18.48 12.86 24.91
N SER A 635 18.37 13.94 24.11
CA SER A 635 17.12 14.27 23.39
C SER A 635 16.85 13.29 22.23
N LYS A 636 17.88 12.87 21.50
CA LYS A 636 17.78 11.86 20.44
C LYS A 636 17.35 10.52 21.02
N GLN A 637 17.98 10.07 22.12
CA GLN A 637 17.60 8.82 22.78
C GLN A 637 16.14 8.86 23.25
N ALA A 638 15.70 9.94 23.89
CA ALA A 638 14.32 10.10 24.32
C ALA A 638 13.34 10.08 23.14
N ALA A 639 13.70 10.65 21.98
CA ALA A 639 12.89 10.60 20.77
C ALA A 639 12.84 9.16 20.20
N THR A 640 13.96 8.45 20.20
CA THR A 640 14.04 7.04 19.79
C THR A 640 13.16 6.15 20.67
N ASP A 641 13.20 6.34 21.98
CA ASP A 641 12.38 5.57 22.93
C ASP A 641 10.87 5.80 22.70
N ARG A 642 10.47 7.05 22.42
CA ARG A 642 9.08 7.38 22.07
C ARG A 642 8.66 6.75 20.74
N TYR A 643 9.52 6.79 19.73
CA TYR A 643 9.28 6.14 18.45
C TYR A 643 9.11 4.60 18.60
N LEU A 644 10.01 3.95 19.32
CA LEU A 644 9.91 2.51 19.58
C LEU A 644 8.66 2.17 20.41
N THR A 645 8.23 3.06 21.31
CA THR A 645 6.96 2.91 22.04
C THR A 645 5.77 2.98 21.09
N LEU A 646 5.78 3.90 20.11
CA LEU A 646 4.75 3.96 19.07
C LEU A 646 4.65 2.63 18.31
N LEU A 647 5.78 2.07 17.85
CA LEU A 647 5.80 0.80 17.12
C LEU A 647 5.32 -0.39 17.97
N LYS A 648 5.45 -0.31 19.28
CA LYS A 648 4.99 -1.33 20.24
C LYS A 648 3.52 -1.18 20.64
N SER A 649 2.88 -0.07 20.29
CA SER A 649 1.54 0.27 20.79
C SER A 649 0.42 -0.48 20.09
N GLY A 650 0.65 -1.01 18.87
CA GLY A 650 -0.43 -1.64 18.09
C GLY A 650 -1.63 -0.71 17.94
N GLY A 651 -2.83 -1.21 18.23
CA GLY A 651 -4.09 -0.47 18.24
C GLY A 651 -4.68 -0.26 19.63
N ASN A 652 -3.83 -0.03 20.64
CA ASN A 652 -4.27 0.11 22.03
C ASN A 652 -4.83 1.50 22.37
N ASP A 653 -4.80 2.43 21.43
CA ASP A 653 -5.31 3.79 21.55
C ASP A 653 -5.62 4.36 20.16
N HIS A 654 -6.30 5.51 20.10
CA HIS A 654 -6.50 6.23 18.83
C HIS A 654 -5.18 6.68 18.22
N PRO A 655 -5.03 6.61 16.88
CA PRO A 655 -3.76 6.89 16.22
C PRO A 655 -3.24 8.31 16.46
N MET A 656 -4.12 9.30 16.62
CA MET A 656 -3.71 10.67 16.98
C MET A 656 -3.08 10.75 18.36
N GLU A 657 -3.61 10.01 19.35
CA GLU A 657 -3.04 9.94 20.69
C GLU A 657 -1.71 9.20 20.72
N GLN A 658 -1.60 8.13 19.93
CA GLN A 658 -0.34 7.38 19.77
C GLN A 658 0.76 8.27 19.17
N LEU A 659 0.44 9.04 18.11
CA LEU A 659 1.37 10.00 17.50
C LEU A 659 1.74 11.12 18.45
N ARG A 660 0.78 11.66 19.22
CA ARG A 660 1.03 12.72 20.20
C ARG A 660 1.97 12.26 21.32
N LYS A 661 1.81 11.02 21.81
CA LYS A 661 2.75 10.39 22.75
C LYS A 661 4.15 10.21 22.15
N ALA A 662 4.25 9.99 20.84
CA ALA A 662 5.52 9.93 20.13
C ALA A 662 6.17 11.30 19.86
N GLY A 663 5.45 12.40 20.10
CA GLY A 663 5.92 13.77 19.88
C GLY A 663 5.43 14.41 18.57
N VAL A 664 4.40 13.84 17.95
CA VAL A 664 3.80 14.34 16.71
C VAL A 664 2.35 14.75 16.96
N ASP A 665 2.03 16.01 16.77
CA ASP A 665 0.66 16.52 16.80
C ASP A 665 0.28 17.07 15.41
N LEU A 666 -0.51 16.30 14.67
CA LEU A 666 -0.96 16.67 13.33
C LEU A 666 -2.06 17.75 13.32
N THR A 667 -2.58 18.13 14.49
CA THR A 667 -3.45 19.32 14.59
C THR A 667 -2.67 20.62 14.53
N GLN A 668 -1.33 20.55 14.70
CA GLN A 668 -0.43 21.67 14.65
C GLN A 668 0.20 21.79 13.25
N ARG A 669 0.19 22.99 12.68
CA ARG A 669 0.74 23.25 11.33
C ARG A 669 2.23 23.02 11.24
N GLU A 670 2.94 23.20 12.33
CA GLU A 670 4.39 23.05 12.45
C GLU A 670 4.87 21.64 12.07
N THR A 671 4.05 20.62 12.36
CA THR A 671 4.37 19.23 11.97
C THR A 671 4.42 19.08 10.44
N VAL A 672 3.49 19.69 9.74
CA VAL A 672 3.44 19.67 8.26
C VAL A 672 4.51 20.58 7.68
N GLN A 673 4.70 21.77 8.28
CA GLN A 673 5.71 22.74 7.86
C GLN A 673 7.13 22.17 7.91
N ALA A 674 7.44 21.32 8.88
CA ALA A 674 8.75 20.67 9.00
C ALA A 674 9.10 19.82 7.75
N LEU A 675 8.11 19.23 7.08
CA LEU A 675 8.34 18.48 5.85
C LEU A 675 8.55 19.41 4.64
N VAL A 676 7.84 20.55 4.59
CA VAL A 676 8.08 21.59 3.57
C VAL A 676 9.51 22.14 3.68
N GLU A 677 9.97 22.41 4.91
CA GLU A 677 11.35 22.84 5.19
C GLU A 677 12.38 21.77 4.76
N GLN A 678 12.10 20.49 5.07
CA GLN A 678 12.96 19.40 4.62
C GLN A 678 13.05 19.33 3.09
N MET A 679 11.93 19.52 2.38
CA MET A 679 11.95 19.58 0.92
C MET A 679 12.87 20.69 0.42
N ASP A 680 12.82 21.89 1.02
CA ASP A 680 13.67 23.03 0.64
C ASP A 680 15.15 22.76 0.90
N GLU A 681 15.48 22.13 2.04
CA GLU A 681 16.84 21.69 2.38
C GLU A 681 17.37 20.67 1.36
N LEU A 682 16.57 19.66 1.01
CA LEU A 682 16.97 18.64 0.03
C LEU A 682 17.18 19.24 -1.38
N VAL A 683 16.31 20.14 -1.81
CA VAL A 683 16.47 20.83 -3.09
C VAL A 683 17.73 21.71 -3.08
N SER A 684 18.05 22.39 -1.95
CA SER A 684 19.27 23.16 -1.80
C SER A 684 20.53 22.29 -1.92
N GLN A 685 20.50 21.09 -1.30
CA GLN A 685 21.59 20.12 -1.44
C GLN A 685 21.71 19.61 -2.87
N MET A 686 20.60 19.32 -3.56
CA MET A 686 20.62 18.93 -4.98
C MET A 686 21.26 20.00 -5.86
N GLU A 687 20.93 21.26 -5.67
CA GLU A 687 21.54 22.38 -6.40
C GLU A 687 23.05 22.46 -6.17
N ALA A 688 23.49 22.24 -4.92
CA ALA A 688 24.90 22.24 -4.56
C ALA A 688 25.65 21.05 -5.19
N GLU A 689 25.07 19.85 -5.22
CA GLU A 689 25.68 18.68 -5.88
C GLU A 689 25.68 18.84 -7.41
N ALA A 690 24.58 19.35 -8.01
CA ALA A 690 24.51 19.60 -9.46
C ALA A 690 25.60 20.57 -9.93
N ALA A 691 25.95 21.58 -9.13
CA ALA A 691 27.02 22.54 -9.44
C ALA A 691 28.43 21.90 -9.49
N LYS A 692 28.62 20.72 -8.87
CA LYS A 692 29.89 19.97 -8.86
C LYS A 692 29.98 18.95 -10.02
N ILE A 693 28.84 18.58 -10.63
CA ILE A 693 28.78 17.62 -11.75
C ILE A 693 29.11 18.41 -13.02
N LYS A 694 30.20 17.99 -13.71
CA LYS A 694 30.68 18.62 -14.93
C LYS A 694 29.98 18.05 -16.17
#